data_7eb745114f1fbcc776b7a566ee7e8fe4
#
_entry.id   7eb745114f1fbcc776b7a566ee7e8fe4
#
_cell.length_a   1.000
_cell.length_b   1.000
_cell.length_c   1.000
_cell.angle_alpha   90.00
_cell.angle_beta   90.00
_cell.angle_gamma   90.00
#
_symmetry.space_group_name_H-M   'P 1'
#
loop_
_entity.id
_entity.type
_entity.pdbx_description
1 polymer ?
#
loop_
_entity_poly.entity_id
_entity_poly.type
_entity_poly.pdbx_seq_one_letter_code
_entity_poly.pdbx_strand_id
1 'polypeptide(L)'
;MVEYFKPNQVLILPELAGRLQLKTDKFFVRQKFDGGMGTCYRIEDEQNRSYALKIIHQNLLIDENSIYRYHEEIKHWLTFSACEGVAEALCVTKINEIPCVVSTWMDNGDMSMLIKNMSKDSFYYCMDRIITTLKWVYDNYHVIHRDLKPGNILLDNNGNAYVSDWGLAKVIFNETHQNAKSKELAGINPYLTQSGAFVGTAPYASPEQLLGLPNIDFRSDIYSIGCIMYQWETGHPPFMGKTLQDIALGHLYTKPSKLGGIFKSTNFKAEKIIMKCLEKKAVDRYQSYELLLADLHKLAQKHVQNFKPYRIKERYDKVYVGHAQLQAKLNNKELGVTGTNGYGIVEQKDIMPYLNEAMSLSSLGEHQKAIDIYRRFFVKELFEECPDMNIHQIIAVNYANELNSIRKADEALQIILTISTAKDKSVEYYVNLSNIYISLLDFDKCVEVSQEGLKLYPNNIYLIGNQTVGLTQLGRLGEAVQSAEKRLSLGRDIHAICEAAGVMYKYAESNKNTDFPNAMDFYKLSLALYREALEQNPHYQTAMYNVAILLFKMRRYADAMDYGAEISKIEKGTTEINAFYAARNMLWAGNFEGGLKFCDNWLKIYPNSTILKRIRAEILVDGYVIDNYTKDGCPIIEKSSLEFFEEIIKEDKTMHPSDIIYLAKIHCWMGGTEDVEYGLKLLEWGKSRFPENWHFNFYLSAYALKYKVYDKALQEALECRRKAPWREKAYSLLASVYSVVGQEDFAQKYRHEYKKINEQKKFLYNSCKTL
;
A
#
# COMPACT_ATOMS: atom_id res chain seq x y z
N MET A 1 22.40 -2.39 -6.61
CA MET A 1 21.72 -1.73 -5.47
C MET A 1 20.54 -0.98 -6.03
N VAL A 2 19.37 -1.25 -5.54
CA VAL A 2 18.14 -0.57 -6.00
C VAL A 2 18.13 0.84 -5.41
N GLU A 3 18.05 1.87 -6.25
CA GLU A 3 17.85 3.24 -5.79
C GLU A 3 16.34 3.50 -5.70
N TYR A 4 15.81 3.52 -4.48
CA TYR A 4 14.38 3.75 -4.27
C TYR A 4 13.99 5.21 -4.51
N PHE A 5 14.83 6.17 -4.10
CA PHE A 5 14.57 7.60 -4.22
C PHE A 5 15.81 8.36 -4.68
N LYS A 6 15.60 9.41 -5.49
CA LYS A 6 16.65 10.29 -5.99
C LYS A 6 16.86 11.51 -5.06
N PRO A 7 18.05 12.09 -5.03
CA PRO A 7 18.28 13.36 -4.33
C PRO A 7 17.29 14.45 -4.79
N ASN A 8 16.76 15.21 -3.84
CA ASN A 8 15.75 16.26 -4.03
C ASN A 8 14.37 15.77 -4.51
N GLN A 9 14.13 14.46 -4.56
CA GLN A 9 12.79 13.92 -4.77
C GLN A 9 11.88 14.32 -3.62
N VAL A 10 10.64 14.72 -3.94
CA VAL A 10 9.61 15.02 -2.95
C VAL A 10 8.89 13.72 -2.60
N LEU A 11 8.78 13.44 -1.31
CA LEU A 11 7.98 12.38 -0.75
C LEU A 11 6.76 12.99 -0.06
N ILE A 12 5.63 12.35 -0.17
CA ILE A 12 4.39 12.72 0.52
C ILE A 12 4.21 11.73 1.67
N LEU A 13 4.34 12.24 2.91
CA LEU A 13 4.32 11.43 4.13
C LEU A 13 3.30 12.00 5.13
N PRO A 14 2.00 11.76 4.91
CA PRO A 14 0.94 12.32 5.77
C PRO A 14 1.00 11.79 7.20
N GLU A 15 1.38 10.51 7.39
CA GLU A 15 1.51 9.92 8.72
C GLU A 15 2.57 10.64 9.55
N LEU A 16 3.69 11.02 8.92
CA LEU A 16 4.73 11.80 9.58
C LEU A 16 4.27 13.24 9.84
N ALA A 17 3.62 13.86 8.87
CA ALA A 17 3.09 15.21 9.00
C ALA A 17 2.05 15.29 10.12
N GLY A 18 1.11 14.34 10.20
CA GLY A 18 0.13 14.22 11.27
C GLY A 18 0.79 14.01 12.63
N ARG A 19 1.76 13.09 12.73
CA ARG A 19 2.52 12.85 13.96
C ARG A 19 3.22 14.08 14.49
N LEU A 20 3.74 14.92 13.60
CA LEU A 20 4.51 16.13 13.92
C LEU A 20 3.65 17.40 13.91
N GLN A 21 2.36 17.31 13.62
CA GLN A 21 1.41 18.42 13.47
C GLN A 21 1.89 19.49 12.47
N LEU A 22 2.38 19.04 11.32
CA LEU A 22 2.87 19.92 10.25
C LEU A 22 1.72 20.38 9.37
N LYS A 23 1.88 21.58 8.78
CA LYS A 23 0.94 22.12 7.78
C LYS A 23 1.10 21.52 6.38
N THR A 24 2.16 20.78 6.16
CA THR A 24 2.52 20.15 4.88
C THR A 24 2.96 18.72 5.11
N ASP A 25 2.66 17.85 4.19
CA ASP A 25 3.08 16.45 4.14
C ASP A 25 4.27 16.20 3.20
N LYS A 26 4.89 17.28 2.69
CA LYS A 26 6.01 17.23 1.76
C LYS A 26 7.34 17.13 2.49
N PHE A 27 8.13 16.14 2.10
CA PHE A 27 9.49 15.91 2.59
C PHE A 27 10.45 15.76 1.42
N PHE A 28 11.66 16.28 1.55
CA PHE A 28 12.67 16.29 0.49
C PHE A 28 13.77 15.29 0.82
N VAL A 29 14.06 14.39 -0.09
CA VAL A 29 15.20 13.47 0.04
C VAL A 29 16.51 14.24 -0.11
N ARG A 30 17.39 14.16 0.89
CA ARG A 30 18.67 14.87 0.89
C ARG A 30 19.87 13.98 0.67
N GLN A 31 19.93 12.87 1.37
CA GLN A 31 21.09 11.99 1.36
C GLN A 31 20.68 10.54 1.53
N LYS A 32 21.43 9.65 0.90
CA LYS A 32 21.26 8.20 0.96
C LYS A 32 22.44 7.56 1.69
N PHE A 33 22.13 6.57 2.52
CA PHE A 33 23.09 5.74 3.23
C PHE A 33 22.72 4.27 3.01
N ASP A 34 23.60 3.51 2.40
CA ASP A 34 23.39 2.08 2.17
C ASP A 34 23.96 1.26 3.33
N GLY A 35 23.13 0.44 3.94
CA GLY A 35 23.49 -0.53 4.98
C GLY A 35 23.33 -1.97 4.50
N GLY A 36 23.82 -2.91 5.30
CA GLY A 36 23.75 -4.34 4.95
C GLY A 36 22.34 -4.92 4.90
N MET A 37 21.40 -4.35 5.64
CA MET A 37 20.02 -4.84 5.79
C MET A 37 18.98 -3.92 5.13
N GLY A 38 19.36 -2.70 4.78
CA GLY A 38 18.45 -1.71 4.23
C GLY A 38 19.13 -0.43 3.85
N THR A 39 18.35 0.47 3.27
CA THR A 39 18.78 1.81 2.90
C THR A 39 18.14 2.82 3.82
N CYS A 40 18.92 3.77 4.32
CA CYS A 40 18.45 4.91 5.09
C CYS A 40 18.57 6.18 4.26
N TYR A 41 17.50 6.98 4.25
CA TYR A 41 17.51 8.30 3.61
C TYR A 41 17.37 9.38 4.68
N ARG A 42 18.20 10.43 4.59
CA ARG A 42 17.93 11.70 5.27
C ARG A 42 16.86 12.42 4.47
N ILE A 43 15.75 12.73 5.11
CA ILE A 43 14.66 13.52 4.53
C ILE A 43 14.48 14.80 5.36
N GLU A 44 14.03 15.87 4.73
CA GLU A 44 13.82 17.17 5.39
C GLU A 44 12.41 17.70 5.07
N ASP A 45 11.77 18.31 6.05
CA ASP A 45 10.54 19.06 5.85
C ASP A 45 10.81 20.48 5.28
N GLU A 46 9.76 21.26 5.02
CA GLU A 46 9.87 22.64 4.51
C GLU A 46 10.56 23.62 5.48
N GLN A 47 10.74 23.22 6.74
CA GLN A 47 11.43 24.00 7.77
C GLN A 47 12.88 23.53 7.98
N ASN A 48 13.40 22.68 7.07
CA ASN A 48 14.71 22.05 7.12
C ASN A 48 14.98 21.20 8.38
N ARG A 49 13.94 20.67 9.00
CA ARG A 49 14.10 19.67 10.07
C ARG A 49 14.33 18.32 9.43
N SER A 50 15.32 17.60 9.94
CA SER A 50 15.78 16.33 9.34
C SER A 50 15.17 15.12 10.05
N TYR A 51 14.89 14.09 9.26
CA TYR A 51 14.36 12.79 9.72
C TYR A 51 15.09 11.67 8.98
N ALA A 52 15.11 10.47 9.58
CA ALA A 52 15.67 9.27 8.96
C ALA A 52 14.54 8.39 8.44
N LEU A 53 14.50 8.14 7.14
CA LEU A 53 13.58 7.21 6.49
C LEU A 53 14.34 5.92 6.19
N LYS A 54 13.98 4.82 6.89
CA LYS A 54 14.60 3.51 6.74
C LYS A 54 13.75 2.57 5.91
N ILE A 55 14.37 1.92 4.92
CA ILE A 55 13.76 0.94 4.02
C ILE A 55 14.56 -0.35 4.12
N ILE A 56 13.91 -1.48 4.36
CA ILE A 56 14.55 -2.80 4.28
C ILE A 56 14.68 -3.23 2.82
N HIS A 57 15.76 -3.90 2.51
CA HIS A 57 15.95 -4.48 1.18
C HIS A 57 14.90 -5.57 0.93
N GLN A 58 14.19 -5.49 -0.21
CA GLN A 58 13.10 -6.40 -0.58
C GLN A 58 13.52 -7.88 -0.63
N ASN A 59 14.78 -8.16 -0.93
CA ASN A 59 15.32 -9.52 -0.93
C ASN A 59 15.38 -10.17 0.47
N LEU A 60 15.13 -9.41 1.53
CA LEU A 60 15.05 -9.90 2.91
C LEU A 60 13.59 -10.14 3.36
N LEU A 61 12.61 -9.70 2.57
CA LEU A 61 11.18 -9.88 2.80
C LEU A 61 10.62 -10.93 1.82
N ILE A 62 11.15 -12.16 1.89
CA ILE A 62 10.93 -13.21 0.87
C ILE A 62 9.59 -13.93 1.08
N ASP A 63 9.10 -14.03 2.32
CA ASP A 63 7.90 -14.75 2.69
C ASP A 63 7.06 -14.01 3.74
N GLU A 64 5.83 -14.48 3.96
CA GLU A 64 4.90 -13.89 4.93
C GLU A 64 5.46 -13.90 6.37
N ASN A 65 6.28 -14.88 6.73
CA ASN A 65 6.88 -14.97 8.05
C ASN A 65 7.98 -13.89 8.24
N SER A 66 8.78 -13.61 7.22
CA SER A 66 9.79 -12.54 7.25
C SER A 66 9.12 -11.18 7.39
N ILE A 67 8.04 -10.98 6.65
CA ILE A 67 7.21 -9.76 6.70
C ILE A 67 6.60 -9.62 8.10
N TYR A 68 5.96 -10.67 8.62
CA TYR A 68 5.35 -10.65 9.96
C TYR A 68 6.36 -10.29 11.06
N ARG A 69 7.56 -10.90 11.03
CA ARG A 69 8.62 -10.61 12.03
C ARG A 69 9.12 -9.18 11.94
N TYR A 70 9.36 -8.68 10.74
CA TYR A 70 9.72 -7.26 10.53
C TYR A 70 8.70 -6.32 11.15
N HIS A 71 7.44 -6.66 11.04
CA HIS A 71 6.36 -5.92 11.63
C HIS A 71 6.37 -5.93 13.17
N GLU A 72 6.57 -7.09 13.78
CA GLU A 72 6.69 -7.18 15.26
C GLU A 72 7.87 -6.37 15.78
N GLU A 73 8.97 -6.31 15.05
CA GLU A 73 10.15 -5.54 15.42
C GLU A 73 9.95 -4.03 15.32
N ILE A 74 9.27 -3.55 14.27
CA ILE A 74 8.86 -2.14 14.16
C ILE A 74 7.93 -1.76 15.31
N LYS A 75 6.98 -2.62 15.64
CA LYS A 75 6.07 -2.44 16.75
C LYS A 75 6.82 -2.27 18.08
N HIS A 76 7.79 -3.12 18.34
CA HIS A 76 8.66 -3.00 19.50
C HIS A 76 9.40 -1.65 19.53
N TRP A 77 9.98 -1.24 18.40
CA TRP A 77 10.68 0.04 18.31
C TRP A 77 9.77 1.23 18.57
N LEU A 78 8.58 1.26 18.00
CA LEU A 78 7.57 2.29 18.28
C LEU A 78 7.20 2.32 19.77
N THR A 79 7.00 1.14 20.37
CA THR A 79 6.67 1.01 21.79
C THR A 79 7.80 1.54 22.68
N PHE A 80 9.06 1.19 22.37
CA PHE A 80 10.21 1.64 23.17
C PHE A 80 10.54 3.11 22.98
N SER A 81 10.01 3.76 21.94
CA SER A 81 10.17 5.21 21.71
C SER A 81 9.59 6.08 22.81
N ALA A 82 8.83 5.52 23.74
CA ALA A 82 8.48 6.19 25.01
C ALA A 82 9.70 6.51 25.89
N CYS A 83 10.77 5.73 25.79
CA CYS A 83 12.03 5.96 26.51
C CYS A 83 12.89 7.00 25.80
N GLU A 84 13.31 8.04 26.51
CA GLU A 84 14.19 9.09 25.95
C GLU A 84 15.54 8.55 25.44
N GLY A 85 16.02 7.42 25.96
CA GLY A 85 17.27 6.78 25.55
C GLY A 85 17.17 5.94 24.28
N VAL A 86 15.98 5.74 23.75
CA VAL A 86 15.72 5.06 22.46
C VAL A 86 15.66 6.09 21.34
N ALA A 87 16.28 5.82 20.20
CA ALA A 87 16.09 6.61 18.98
C ALA A 87 14.60 6.54 18.59
N GLU A 88 13.92 7.68 18.61
CA GLU A 88 12.46 7.72 18.46
C GLU A 88 12.03 7.31 17.06
N ALA A 89 11.28 6.23 16.96
CA ALA A 89 10.49 5.94 15.77
C ALA A 89 9.23 6.82 15.79
N LEU A 90 9.08 7.64 14.75
CA LEU A 90 8.01 8.63 14.66
C LEU A 90 6.75 8.04 14.05
N CYS A 91 6.89 7.33 12.95
CA CYS A 91 5.79 6.62 12.29
C CYS A 91 6.29 5.51 11.39
N VAL A 92 5.35 4.66 10.97
CA VAL A 92 5.51 3.69 9.88
C VAL A 92 4.65 4.16 8.73
N THR A 93 5.18 4.07 7.53
CA THR A 93 4.47 4.41 6.29
C THR A 93 4.81 3.40 5.21
N LYS A 94 4.03 3.40 4.13
CA LYS A 94 4.34 2.63 2.91
C LYS A 94 4.62 3.58 1.77
N ILE A 95 5.72 3.37 1.10
CA ILE A 95 6.05 4.11 -0.13
C ILE A 95 6.20 3.07 -1.25
N ASN A 96 5.35 3.14 -2.28
CA ASN A 96 5.30 2.14 -3.35
C ASN A 96 5.14 0.70 -2.82
N GLU A 97 4.22 0.52 -1.87
CA GLU A 97 3.95 -0.75 -1.16
C GLU A 97 5.12 -1.28 -0.31
N ILE A 98 6.22 -0.56 -0.19
CA ILE A 98 7.36 -0.94 0.64
C ILE A 98 7.18 -0.31 2.03
N PRO A 99 7.15 -1.12 3.10
CA PRO A 99 7.07 -0.59 4.45
C PRO A 99 8.36 0.15 4.83
N CYS A 100 8.18 1.35 5.37
CA CYS A 100 9.27 2.24 5.77
C CYS A 100 9.07 2.69 7.21
N VAL A 101 10.16 2.87 7.95
CA VAL A 101 10.15 3.46 9.29
C VAL A 101 10.76 4.84 9.22
N VAL A 102 10.05 5.83 9.76
CA VAL A 102 10.61 7.18 9.94
C VAL A 102 10.97 7.37 11.40
N SER A 103 12.20 7.83 11.64
CA SER A 103 12.71 8.13 12.98
C SER A 103 13.38 9.50 13.03
N THR A 104 13.65 9.98 14.24
CA THR A 104 14.43 11.21 14.42
C THR A 104 15.81 11.07 13.78
N TRP A 105 16.26 12.14 13.13
CA TRP A 105 17.62 12.21 12.58
C TRP A 105 18.62 12.58 13.68
N MET A 106 19.77 11.91 13.68
CA MET A 106 20.86 12.15 14.64
C MET A 106 22.09 12.69 13.90
N ASP A 107 22.39 13.97 14.10
CA ASP A 107 23.36 14.69 13.27
C ASP A 107 24.81 14.22 13.42
N ASN A 108 25.18 13.67 14.58
CA ASN A 108 26.50 13.10 14.80
C ASN A 108 26.63 11.63 14.31
N GLY A 109 25.57 11.09 13.67
CA GLY A 109 25.58 9.75 13.12
C GLY A 109 25.64 8.66 14.18
N ASP A 110 26.31 7.56 13.89
CA ASP A 110 26.46 6.43 14.82
C ASP A 110 27.84 6.42 15.53
N MET A 111 27.88 5.69 16.63
CA MET A 111 29.09 5.61 17.47
C MET A 111 30.30 4.99 16.75
N SER A 112 30.11 4.19 15.68
CA SER A 112 31.22 3.52 15.00
C SER A 112 32.23 4.50 14.40
N MET A 113 31.74 5.66 13.98
CA MET A 113 32.57 6.73 13.41
C MET A 113 33.36 7.49 14.47
N LEU A 114 32.85 7.60 15.69
CA LEU A 114 33.39 8.45 16.74
C LEU A 114 34.08 7.69 17.88
N ILE A 115 33.84 6.39 18.04
CA ILE A 115 34.25 5.59 19.19
C ILE A 115 35.77 5.67 19.46
N LYS A 116 36.61 5.74 18.42
CA LYS A 116 38.06 5.81 18.56
C LYS A 116 38.57 7.14 19.14
N ASN A 117 37.79 8.21 18.94
CA ASN A 117 38.17 9.58 19.31
C ASN A 117 37.32 10.13 20.48
N MET A 118 36.42 9.32 21.05
CA MET A 118 35.61 9.74 22.18
C MET A 118 36.45 9.98 23.41
N SER A 119 36.21 11.12 24.11
CA SER A 119 36.78 11.38 25.40
C SER A 119 36.29 10.35 26.43
N LYS A 120 37.03 10.19 27.53
CA LYS A 120 36.60 9.30 28.61
C LYS A 120 35.25 9.73 29.20
N ASP A 121 35.07 11.02 29.39
CA ASP A 121 33.83 11.57 29.91
C ASP A 121 32.64 11.23 29.01
N SER A 122 32.76 11.57 27.74
CA SER A 122 31.71 11.25 26.74
C SER A 122 31.39 9.76 26.66
N PHE A 123 32.43 8.90 26.69
CA PHE A 123 32.24 7.47 26.63
C PHE A 123 31.50 6.92 27.84
N TYR A 124 31.89 7.30 29.05
CA TYR A 124 31.21 6.82 30.26
C TYR A 124 29.75 7.31 30.33
N TYR A 125 29.46 8.56 29.95
CA TYR A 125 28.09 9.05 29.86
C TYR A 125 27.28 8.28 28.80
N CYS A 126 27.86 7.98 27.63
CA CYS A 126 27.19 7.17 26.60
C CYS A 126 26.90 5.76 27.12
N MET A 127 27.88 5.09 27.72
CA MET A 127 27.69 3.71 28.24
C MET A 127 26.66 3.65 29.35
N ASP A 128 26.65 4.63 30.28
CA ASP A 128 25.64 4.74 31.31
C ASP A 128 24.24 4.89 30.73
N ARG A 129 24.09 5.79 29.76
CA ARG A 129 22.81 6.03 29.09
C ARG A 129 22.33 4.77 28.32
N ILE A 130 23.22 4.09 27.57
CA ILE A 130 22.91 2.86 26.83
C ILE A 130 22.44 1.77 27.79
N ILE A 131 23.21 1.45 28.83
CA ILE A 131 22.91 0.36 29.76
C ILE A 131 21.61 0.65 30.51
N THR A 132 21.40 1.90 30.91
CA THR A 132 20.17 2.34 31.61
C THR A 132 18.95 2.20 30.66
N THR A 133 19.12 2.51 29.38
CA THR A 133 18.06 2.34 28.35
C THR A 133 17.72 0.87 28.14
N LEU A 134 18.73 0.00 27.97
CA LEU A 134 18.53 -1.45 27.81
C LEU A 134 17.84 -2.05 29.05
N LYS A 135 18.25 -1.61 30.25
CA LYS A 135 17.61 -1.99 31.50
C LYS A 135 16.12 -1.62 31.50
N TRP A 136 15.81 -0.35 31.16
CA TRP A 136 14.42 0.13 31.14
C TRP A 136 13.54 -0.66 30.18
N VAL A 137 14.04 -0.95 28.97
CA VAL A 137 13.30 -1.77 28.01
C VAL A 137 13.12 -3.20 28.51
N TYR A 138 14.16 -3.79 29.12
CA TYR A 138 14.06 -5.14 29.66
C TYR A 138 13.09 -5.24 30.84
N ASP A 139 13.14 -4.29 31.78
CA ASP A 139 12.28 -4.28 32.95
C ASP A 139 10.80 -4.10 32.61
N ASN A 140 10.48 -3.28 31.61
CA ASN A 140 9.11 -2.97 31.24
C ASN A 140 8.51 -3.95 30.22
N TYR A 141 9.33 -4.51 29.31
CA TYR A 141 8.84 -5.29 28.17
C TYR A 141 9.45 -6.69 28.03
N HIS A 142 10.47 -7.03 28.85
CA HIS A 142 11.24 -8.27 28.76
C HIS A 142 11.87 -8.54 27.39
N VAL A 143 12.21 -7.46 26.67
CA VAL A 143 12.86 -7.51 25.36
C VAL A 143 14.34 -7.21 25.48
N ILE A 144 15.17 -7.95 24.73
CA ILE A 144 16.61 -7.77 24.61
C ILE A 144 16.97 -7.32 23.20
N HIS A 145 18.03 -6.54 23.06
CA HIS A 145 18.39 -5.90 21.78
C HIS A 145 18.93 -6.90 20.72
N ARG A 146 19.79 -7.82 21.13
CA ARG A 146 20.41 -8.91 20.33
C ARG A 146 21.35 -8.49 19.19
N ASP A 147 21.35 -7.23 18.77
CA ASP A 147 22.28 -6.69 17.74
C ASP A 147 22.93 -5.40 18.21
N LEU A 148 23.34 -5.36 19.48
CA LEU A 148 24.00 -4.18 20.02
C LEU A 148 25.43 -4.07 19.49
N LYS A 149 25.70 -2.96 18.81
CA LYS A 149 26.98 -2.61 18.19
C LYS A 149 27.12 -1.10 18.06
N PRO A 150 28.32 -0.53 17.84
CA PRO A 150 28.48 0.91 17.67
C PRO A 150 27.61 1.52 16.60
N GLY A 151 27.36 0.79 15.48
CA GLY A 151 26.50 1.27 14.40
C GLY A 151 25.00 1.39 14.76
N ASN A 152 24.55 0.75 15.85
CA ASN A 152 23.17 0.83 16.33
C ASN A 152 23.02 1.77 17.54
N ILE A 153 24.06 2.55 17.84
CA ILE A 153 24.08 3.59 18.86
C ILE A 153 24.26 4.94 18.17
N LEU A 154 23.18 5.71 18.10
CA LEU A 154 23.16 7.01 17.45
C LEU A 154 23.51 8.13 18.45
N LEU A 155 24.08 9.22 17.94
CA LEU A 155 24.52 10.35 18.75
C LEU A 155 23.87 11.65 18.27
N ASP A 156 23.25 12.40 19.18
CA ASP A 156 22.73 13.73 18.88
C ASP A 156 23.85 14.80 18.86
N ASN A 157 23.50 16.03 18.53
CA ASN A 157 24.43 17.17 18.48
C ASN A 157 25.10 17.47 19.83
N ASN A 158 24.51 17.03 20.93
CA ASN A 158 25.07 17.19 22.29
C ASN A 158 25.95 16.01 22.71
N GLY A 159 26.08 14.99 21.86
CA GLY A 159 26.80 13.75 22.16
C GLY A 159 26.03 12.76 23.05
N ASN A 160 24.72 12.94 23.21
CA ASN A 160 23.89 11.95 23.92
C ASN A 160 23.69 10.72 23.06
N ALA A 161 23.81 9.53 23.66
CA ALA A 161 23.66 8.25 23.00
C ALA A 161 22.17 7.79 23.00
N TYR A 162 21.75 7.22 21.87
CA TYR A 162 20.42 6.65 21.66
C TYR A 162 20.54 5.27 21.06
N VAL A 163 19.84 4.29 21.61
CA VAL A 163 19.81 2.92 21.11
C VAL A 163 18.79 2.84 19.97
N SER A 164 19.21 2.37 18.78
CA SER A 164 18.39 2.24 17.58
C SER A 164 18.36 0.79 17.08
N ASP A 165 17.53 0.51 16.08
CA ASP A 165 17.44 -0.79 15.39
C ASP A 165 17.13 -1.97 16.31
N TRP A 166 16.04 -1.83 17.06
CA TRP A 166 15.52 -2.84 17.97
C TRP A 166 14.97 -4.04 17.18
N GLY A 167 15.78 -5.04 17.00
CA GLY A 167 15.35 -6.36 16.52
C GLY A 167 15.43 -6.64 15.01
N LEU A 168 15.83 -5.68 14.15
CA LEU A 168 15.93 -5.90 12.69
C LEU A 168 16.85 -7.08 12.30
N ALA A 169 17.80 -7.45 13.13
CA ALA A 169 18.69 -8.59 12.87
C ALA A 169 18.05 -9.96 13.08
N LYS A 170 16.97 -10.06 13.84
CA LYS A 170 16.35 -11.35 14.17
C LYS A 170 15.59 -11.99 13.00
N VAL A 171 15.08 -11.18 12.08
CA VAL A 171 14.33 -11.63 10.90
C VAL A 171 15.15 -12.59 10.04
N ILE A 172 16.42 -12.30 9.86
CA ILE A 172 17.29 -12.99 8.92
C ILE A 172 17.80 -14.34 9.45
N PHE A 173 17.89 -14.48 10.79
CA PHE A 173 18.57 -15.63 11.40
C PHE A 173 17.74 -16.90 11.58
N ASN A 174 16.40 -16.83 11.60
CA ASN A 174 15.58 -18.00 11.95
C ASN A 174 15.06 -18.83 10.75
N GLU A 175 15.11 -18.33 9.51
CA GLU A 175 14.46 -18.99 8.38
C GLU A 175 15.28 -20.09 7.69
N THR A 176 16.58 -20.01 7.75
CA THR A 176 17.44 -21.03 7.14
C THR A 176 17.46 -22.35 7.93
N HIS A 177 16.94 -22.38 9.18
CA HIS A 177 16.91 -23.60 10.00
C HIS A 177 15.88 -24.66 9.61
N GLN A 178 14.80 -24.30 8.92
CA GLN A 178 13.77 -25.28 8.56
C GLN A 178 14.08 -26.08 7.28
N ASN A 179 14.97 -25.59 6.41
CA ASN A 179 15.28 -26.23 5.13
C ASN A 179 16.61 -26.98 5.06
N ALA A 180 17.44 -26.95 6.09
CA ALA A 180 18.71 -27.67 6.13
C ALA A 180 18.55 -29.05 6.79
N LYS A 181 17.84 -29.97 6.12
CA LYS A 181 18.06 -31.41 6.33
C LYS A 181 19.30 -31.83 5.58
N SER A 182 20.48 -31.50 6.08
CA SER A 182 21.72 -32.20 5.72
C SER A 182 22.65 -32.24 6.91
N LYS A 183 23.06 -33.43 7.22
CA LYS A 183 23.76 -33.93 8.37
C LYS A 183 25.18 -33.35 8.53
N GLU A 184 25.54 -33.21 9.83
CA GLU A 184 26.90 -33.44 10.34
C GLU A 184 27.99 -32.41 10.01
N LEU A 185 27.99 -31.34 10.83
CA LEU A 185 29.20 -30.86 11.48
C LEU A 185 28.78 -30.34 12.84
N ALA A 186 29.03 -31.14 13.87
CA ALA A 186 28.59 -30.88 15.22
C ALA A 186 29.16 -29.56 15.76
N GLY A 187 28.27 -28.61 16.12
CA GLY A 187 28.58 -27.54 17.06
C GLY A 187 28.79 -26.13 16.52
N ILE A 188 28.71 -25.87 15.22
CA ILE A 188 28.79 -24.52 14.66
C ILE A 188 27.54 -24.24 13.80
N ASN A 189 26.91 -23.09 14.01
CA ASN A 189 25.73 -22.67 13.27
C ASN A 189 25.99 -22.74 11.75
N PRO A 190 25.16 -23.47 10.95
CA PRO A 190 25.34 -23.64 9.49
C PRO A 190 25.42 -22.34 8.69
N TYR A 191 25.01 -21.21 9.27
CA TYR A 191 25.07 -19.88 8.63
C TYR A 191 26.48 -19.37 8.37
N LEU A 192 27.49 -19.95 9.00
CA LEU A 192 28.90 -19.61 8.74
C LEU A 192 29.43 -20.25 7.47
N THR A 193 28.68 -21.16 6.83
CA THR A 193 29.24 -22.04 5.78
C THR A 193 28.65 -21.90 4.38
N GLN A 194 27.49 -21.26 4.15
CA GLN A 194 26.83 -21.41 2.85
C GLN A 194 26.54 -20.15 2.00
N SER A 195 26.65 -18.93 2.47
CA SER A 195 26.25 -17.80 1.61
C SER A 195 27.15 -16.57 1.56
N GLY A 196 28.28 -16.51 2.23
CA GLY A 196 29.15 -15.30 2.18
C GLY A 196 28.48 -13.99 2.63
N ALA A 197 27.25 -14.04 3.12
CA ALA A 197 26.38 -12.92 3.41
C ALA A 197 26.13 -12.72 4.92
N PHE A 198 27.11 -13.00 5.78
CA PHE A 198 27.08 -12.58 7.16
C PHE A 198 27.59 -11.13 7.23
N VAL A 199 26.74 -10.18 6.98
CA VAL A 199 27.12 -8.77 6.93
C VAL A 199 27.03 -8.17 8.33
N GLY A 200 28.15 -7.93 8.97
CA GLY A 200 28.32 -6.83 9.90
C GLY A 200 28.27 -7.12 11.41
N THR A 201 27.63 -8.17 11.93
CA THR A 201 27.30 -8.29 13.38
C THR A 201 28.23 -9.22 14.15
N ALA A 202 28.94 -10.14 13.51
CA ALA A 202 29.81 -11.13 14.16
C ALA A 202 30.80 -10.57 15.22
N PRO A 203 31.43 -9.38 15.05
CA PRO A 203 32.40 -8.86 16.02
C PRO A 203 31.85 -8.53 17.40
N TYR A 204 30.53 -8.49 17.58
CA TYR A 204 29.86 -8.13 18.84
C TYR A 204 28.88 -9.22 19.32
N ALA A 205 28.72 -10.29 18.58
CA ALA A 205 27.78 -11.36 18.89
C ALA A 205 28.24 -12.19 20.08
N SER A 206 27.34 -12.54 20.99
CA SER A 206 27.64 -13.40 22.11
C SER A 206 27.83 -14.87 21.68
N PRO A 207 28.59 -15.70 22.47
CA PRO A 207 28.77 -17.12 22.19
C PRO A 207 27.45 -17.87 21.99
N GLU A 208 26.43 -17.62 22.81
CA GLU A 208 25.13 -18.26 22.73
C GLU A 208 24.35 -17.86 21.47
N GLN A 209 24.53 -16.62 20.96
CA GLN A 209 23.98 -16.20 19.68
C GLN A 209 24.62 -16.92 18.50
N LEU A 210 25.95 -17.03 18.51
CA LEU A 210 26.70 -17.75 17.47
C LEU A 210 26.40 -19.24 17.45
N LEU A 211 26.07 -19.84 18.58
CA LEU A 211 25.63 -21.23 18.70
C LEU A 211 24.15 -21.42 18.36
N GLY A 212 23.37 -20.35 18.18
CA GLY A 212 21.93 -20.42 17.91
C GLY A 212 21.13 -21.04 19.06
N LEU A 213 21.54 -20.81 20.32
CA LEU A 213 20.84 -21.38 21.47
C LEU A 213 19.44 -20.80 21.61
N PRO A 214 18.42 -21.60 22.00
CA PRO A 214 17.02 -21.15 22.04
C PRO A 214 16.74 -20.14 23.17
N ASN A 215 17.49 -20.19 24.27
CA ASN A 215 17.26 -19.40 25.49
C ASN A 215 18.27 -18.28 25.64
N ILE A 216 18.27 -17.31 24.74
CA ILE A 216 19.11 -16.12 24.79
C ILE A 216 18.42 -15.06 25.65
N ASP A 217 19.11 -14.53 26.68
CA ASP A 217 18.61 -13.50 27.57
C ASP A 217 19.47 -12.20 27.53
N PHE A 218 19.16 -11.23 28.39
CA PHE A 218 19.81 -9.93 28.46
C PHE A 218 21.33 -9.99 28.65
N ARG A 219 21.89 -11.11 29.13
CA ARG A 219 23.33 -11.28 29.30
C ARG A 219 24.07 -11.39 27.96
N SER A 220 23.36 -11.61 26.85
CA SER A 220 23.90 -11.44 25.50
C SER A 220 24.20 -9.98 25.18
N ASP A 221 23.30 -9.06 25.54
CA ASP A 221 23.55 -7.62 25.38
C ASP A 221 24.69 -7.14 26.28
N ILE A 222 24.81 -7.69 27.49
CA ILE A 222 25.96 -7.45 28.38
C ILE A 222 27.28 -7.87 27.71
N TYR A 223 27.32 -8.99 26.98
CA TYR A 223 28.50 -9.40 26.23
C TYR A 223 28.82 -8.39 25.12
N SER A 224 27.83 -7.95 24.36
CA SER A 224 28.00 -6.94 23.29
C SER A 224 28.49 -5.60 23.86
N ILE A 225 27.99 -5.17 25.04
CA ILE A 225 28.50 -4.03 25.79
C ILE A 225 30.00 -4.22 26.09
N GLY A 226 30.41 -5.41 26.55
CA GLY A 226 31.81 -5.76 26.77
C GLY A 226 32.66 -5.61 25.51
N CYS A 227 32.15 -6.02 24.35
CA CYS A 227 32.84 -5.86 23.06
C CYS A 227 33.00 -4.37 22.68
N ILE A 228 31.97 -3.54 22.90
CA ILE A 228 32.02 -2.10 22.62
C ILE A 228 33.03 -1.41 23.55
N MET A 229 33.00 -1.72 24.83
CA MET A 229 33.95 -1.17 25.81
C MET A 229 35.39 -1.60 25.51
N TYR A 230 35.60 -2.85 25.10
CA TYR A 230 36.90 -3.37 24.66
C TYR A 230 37.42 -2.62 23.42
N GLN A 231 36.55 -2.39 22.42
CA GLN A 231 36.90 -1.65 21.22
C GLN A 231 37.27 -0.20 21.51
N TRP A 232 36.56 0.46 22.43
CA TRP A 232 36.92 1.82 22.80
C TRP A 232 38.31 1.90 23.44
N GLU A 233 38.65 0.94 24.32
CA GLU A 233 39.96 0.90 24.98
C GLU A 233 41.12 0.50 24.04
N THR A 234 40.86 -0.35 23.03
CA THR A 234 41.91 -0.93 22.18
C THR A 234 41.92 -0.45 20.73
N GLY A 235 40.83 0.23 20.30
CA GLY A 235 40.62 0.66 18.93
C GLY A 235 40.07 -0.41 17.98
N HIS A 236 39.87 -1.66 18.43
CA HIS A 236 39.31 -2.77 17.67
C HIS A 236 38.46 -3.71 18.52
N PRO A 237 37.52 -4.47 17.99
CA PRO A 237 36.77 -5.49 18.69
C PRO A 237 37.68 -6.56 19.34
N PRO A 238 37.18 -7.32 20.34
CA PRO A 238 38.02 -8.27 21.09
C PRO A 238 38.59 -9.40 20.23
N PHE A 239 37.92 -9.76 19.12
CA PHE A 239 38.33 -10.80 18.20
C PHE A 239 38.28 -10.29 16.78
N MET A 240 39.36 -10.48 16.07
CA MET A 240 39.59 -10.12 14.67
C MET A 240 39.96 -11.38 13.89
N GLY A 241 39.58 -11.43 12.61
CA GLY A 241 39.89 -12.57 11.74
C GLY A 241 39.81 -12.20 10.27
N LYS A 242 40.38 -13.01 9.40
CA LYS A 242 40.24 -12.84 7.95
C LYS A 242 38.88 -13.30 7.43
N THR A 243 38.24 -14.19 8.14
CA THR A 243 36.92 -14.73 7.83
C THR A 243 35.97 -14.53 9.00
N LEU A 244 34.66 -14.56 8.71
CA LEU A 244 33.64 -14.55 9.75
C LEU A 244 33.77 -15.75 10.70
N GLN A 245 34.23 -16.89 10.18
CA GLN A 245 34.46 -18.08 10.95
C GLN A 245 35.57 -17.86 11.98
N ASP A 246 36.68 -17.19 11.60
CA ASP A 246 37.76 -16.86 12.54
C ASP A 246 37.26 -16.00 13.69
N ILE A 247 36.43 -15.00 13.39
CA ILE A 247 35.83 -14.11 14.40
C ILE A 247 34.90 -14.90 15.33
N ALA A 248 34.05 -15.77 14.77
CA ALA A 248 33.11 -16.60 15.54
C ALA A 248 33.90 -17.58 16.48
N LEU A 249 34.94 -18.25 15.99
CA LEU A 249 35.77 -19.09 16.82
C LEU A 249 36.45 -18.33 17.94
N GLY A 250 36.85 -17.07 17.68
CA GLY A 250 37.38 -16.18 18.71
C GLY A 250 36.35 -15.94 19.83
N HIS A 251 35.10 -15.61 19.45
CA HIS A 251 34.03 -15.42 20.41
C HIS A 251 33.66 -16.68 21.19
N LEU A 252 33.70 -17.83 20.56
CA LEU A 252 33.35 -19.12 21.17
C LEU A 252 34.45 -19.66 22.12
N TYR A 253 35.70 -19.64 21.69
CA TYR A 253 36.75 -20.45 22.32
C TYR A 253 37.96 -19.66 22.79
N THR A 254 38.24 -18.47 22.26
CA THR A 254 39.43 -17.70 22.57
C THR A 254 39.18 -16.71 23.72
N LYS A 255 40.06 -16.66 24.73
CA LYS A 255 40.00 -15.61 25.73
C LYS A 255 40.43 -14.26 25.14
N PRO A 256 39.73 -13.16 25.43
CA PRO A 256 40.16 -11.83 24.99
C PRO A 256 41.57 -11.51 25.54
N SER A 257 42.37 -10.81 24.75
CA SER A 257 43.70 -10.35 25.22
C SER A 257 43.51 -9.36 26.36
N LYS A 258 44.39 -9.49 27.40
CA LYS A 258 44.37 -8.54 28.50
C LYS A 258 44.77 -7.13 28.05
N LEU A 259 44.06 -6.10 28.49
CA LEU A 259 44.29 -4.72 28.09
C LEU A 259 45.68 -4.22 28.56
N GLY A 260 46.11 -4.62 29.77
CA GLY A 260 47.42 -4.25 30.33
C GLY A 260 48.65 -4.81 29.61
N GLY A 261 48.48 -5.80 28.69
CA GLY A 261 49.56 -6.31 27.85
C GLY A 261 49.78 -5.54 26.52
N ILE A 262 48.79 -4.76 26.11
CA ILE A 262 48.77 -4.09 24.79
C ILE A 262 49.10 -2.60 24.91
N PHE A 263 48.69 -1.93 26.01
CA PHE A 263 48.93 -0.50 26.26
C PHE A 263 49.43 -0.25 27.70
N LYS A 264 50.57 0.41 27.82
CA LYS A 264 51.22 0.72 29.12
C LYS A 264 50.44 1.69 30.06
N SER A 265 49.28 2.17 29.70
CA SER A 265 48.49 3.19 30.42
C SER A 265 47.06 2.76 30.81
N THR A 266 46.74 1.47 30.77
CA THR A 266 45.36 1.00 30.98
C THR A 266 44.87 1.08 32.40
N ASN A 267 43.60 1.53 32.53
CA ASN A 267 42.88 1.52 33.76
C ASN A 267 42.51 0.08 34.18
N PHE A 268 43.26 -0.52 35.10
CA PHE A 268 43.08 -1.90 35.59
C PHE A 268 41.63 -2.21 36.04
N LYS A 269 40.84 -1.19 36.37
CA LYS A 269 39.46 -1.35 36.83
C LYS A 269 38.49 -1.47 35.66
N ALA A 270 38.71 -0.76 34.55
CA ALA A 270 37.93 -0.92 33.31
C ALA A 270 38.13 -2.32 32.76
N GLU A 271 39.36 -2.84 32.71
CA GLU A 271 39.67 -4.20 32.30
C GLU A 271 38.84 -5.25 33.04
N LYS A 272 38.71 -5.11 34.39
CA LYS A 272 37.92 -6.06 35.20
C LYS A 272 36.44 -6.10 34.75
N ILE A 273 35.84 -4.94 34.51
CA ILE A 273 34.43 -4.85 34.04
C ILE A 273 34.31 -5.48 32.65
N ILE A 274 35.18 -5.10 31.71
CA ILE A 274 35.18 -5.58 30.32
C ILE A 274 35.35 -7.09 30.29
N MET A 275 36.36 -7.63 30.98
CA MET A 275 36.60 -9.08 30.96
C MET A 275 35.42 -9.86 31.57
N LYS A 276 34.78 -9.32 32.63
CA LYS A 276 33.59 -9.96 33.19
C LYS A 276 32.40 -9.96 32.23
N CYS A 277 32.21 -8.90 31.45
CA CYS A 277 31.20 -8.90 30.38
C CYS A 277 31.50 -9.91 29.28
N LEU A 278 32.81 -10.14 28.96
CA LEU A 278 33.28 -11.01 27.91
C LEU A 278 33.45 -12.48 28.31
N GLU A 279 33.01 -12.87 29.52
CA GLU A 279 33.00 -14.27 29.93
C GLU A 279 32.16 -15.11 28.95
N LYS A 280 32.70 -16.32 28.62
CA LYS A 280 32.09 -17.17 27.58
C LYS A 280 30.72 -17.68 28.04
N LYS A 281 30.62 -18.12 29.28
CA LYS A 281 29.33 -18.57 29.85
C LYS A 281 28.55 -17.39 30.40
N ALA A 282 27.29 -17.28 30.02
CA ALA A 282 26.40 -16.20 30.49
C ALA A 282 26.28 -16.14 32.03
N VAL A 283 26.38 -17.30 32.71
CA VAL A 283 26.33 -17.37 34.21
C VAL A 283 27.52 -16.74 34.89
N ASP A 284 28.65 -16.57 34.22
CA ASP A 284 29.86 -15.98 34.74
C ASP A 284 29.92 -14.46 34.51
N ARG A 285 29.01 -13.88 33.73
CA ARG A 285 28.86 -12.45 33.43
C ARG A 285 28.15 -11.72 34.59
N TYR A 286 27.83 -10.44 34.38
CA TYR A 286 26.91 -9.72 35.28
C TYR A 286 25.50 -10.33 35.17
N GLN A 287 24.88 -10.59 36.31
CA GLN A 287 23.57 -11.24 36.40
C GLN A 287 22.42 -10.23 36.45
N SER A 288 22.69 -8.95 36.33
CA SER A 288 21.71 -7.90 36.03
C SER A 288 22.40 -6.65 35.50
N TYR A 289 21.62 -5.78 34.84
CA TYR A 289 22.11 -4.47 34.40
C TYR A 289 22.49 -3.57 35.56
N GLU A 290 21.83 -3.67 36.73
CA GLU A 290 22.13 -2.90 37.95
C GLU A 290 23.54 -3.19 38.47
N LEU A 291 23.95 -4.46 38.46
CA LEU A 291 25.28 -4.85 38.89
C LEU A 291 26.36 -4.30 37.96
N LEU A 292 26.10 -4.29 36.65
CA LEU A 292 26.99 -3.69 35.66
C LEU A 292 27.07 -2.17 35.82
N LEU A 293 25.92 -1.50 35.96
CA LEU A 293 25.83 -0.04 36.21
C LEU A 293 26.54 0.37 37.50
N ALA A 294 26.37 -0.39 38.58
CA ALA A 294 27.03 -0.09 39.86
C ALA A 294 28.57 -0.09 39.71
N ASP A 295 29.14 -1.03 39.01
CA ASP A 295 30.59 -1.07 38.79
C ASP A 295 31.04 0.01 37.79
N LEU A 296 30.27 0.27 36.74
CA LEU A 296 30.51 1.37 35.78
C LEU A 296 30.50 2.74 36.50
N HIS A 297 29.49 2.99 37.32
CA HIS A 297 29.37 4.27 38.06
C HIS A 297 30.56 4.49 39.02
N LYS A 298 30.98 3.44 39.74
CA LYS A 298 32.20 3.51 40.57
C LYS A 298 33.45 3.84 39.77
N LEU A 299 33.52 3.36 38.56
CA LEU A 299 34.63 3.65 37.66
C LEU A 299 34.51 5.08 37.09
N ALA A 300 33.35 5.46 36.58
CA ALA A 300 33.07 6.78 36.02
C ALA A 300 33.33 7.90 37.05
N GLN A 301 32.85 7.77 38.29
CA GLN A 301 33.07 8.72 39.37
C GLN A 301 34.56 8.98 39.69
N LYS A 302 35.45 8.08 39.33
CA LYS A 302 36.91 8.26 39.51
C LYS A 302 37.58 8.98 38.36
N HIS A 303 37.00 8.96 37.20
CA HIS A 303 37.58 9.43 35.95
C HIS A 303 36.89 10.65 35.37
N VAL A 304 35.63 10.88 35.73
CA VAL A 304 34.78 11.98 35.22
C VAL A 304 34.42 12.89 36.38
N GLN A 305 34.84 14.14 36.27
CA GLN A 305 34.53 15.13 37.30
C GLN A 305 33.02 15.39 37.37
N ASN A 306 32.44 15.30 38.56
CA ASN A 306 31.00 15.51 38.80
C ASN A 306 30.10 14.56 38.00
N PHE A 307 30.52 13.32 37.72
CA PHE A 307 29.71 12.33 37.05
C PHE A 307 28.35 12.16 37.74
N LYS A 308 27.28 12.31 36.99
CA LYS A 308 25.91 12.06 37.44
C LYS A 308 25.30 10.96 36.58
N PRO A 309 24.84 9.85 37.23
CA PRO A 309 24.15 8.78 36.52
C PRO A 309 22.94 9.30 35.72
N TYR A 310 22.76 8.78 34.52
CA TYR A 310 21.62 9.08 33.69
C TYR A 310 20.33 8.57 34.33
N ARG A 311 19.28 9.37 34.25
CA ARG A 311 17.93 8.99 34.66
C ARG A 311 17.03 9.13 33.47
N ILE A 312 16.33 8.07 33.13
CA ILE A 312 15.38 8.07 32.02
C ILE A 312 14.29 9.10 32.28
N LYS A 313 14.02 9.90 31.26
CA LYS A 313 12.82 10.71 31.15
C LYS A 313 11.91 10.07 30.14
N GLU A 314 10.63 10.10 30.39
CA GLU A 314 9.61 9.62 29.46
C GLU A 314 9.06 10.81 28.66
N ARG A 315 8.71 10.55 27.39
CA ARG A 315 8.42 11.61 26.41
C ARG A 315 7.00 12.17 26.48
N TYR A 316 6.08 11.53 27.23
CA TYR A 316 4.65 11.78 27.05
C TYR A 316 3.95 12.38 28.27
N ASP A 317 2.93 13.23 28.01
CA ASP A 317 2.15 13.94 29.02
C ASP A 317 0.93 13.14 29.53
N LYS A 318 0.16 13.76 30.45
CA LYS A 318 -1.06 13.17 31.03
C LYS A 318 -2.26 13.37 30.11
N VAL A 319 -3.12 12.35 30.02
CA VAL A 319 -4.38 12.38 29.27
C VAL A 319 -5.56 11.92 30.14
N TYR A 320 -6.74 12.41 29.81
CA TYR A 320 -7.98 12.05 30.48
C TYR A 320 -8.69 10.91 29.72
N VAL A 321 -9.09 9.88 30.45
CA VAL A 321 -9.83 8.71 29.92
C VAL A 321 -10.92 8.28 30.90
N GLY A 322 -11.94 7.63 30.43
CA GLY A 322 -13.05 7.12 31.24
C GLY A 322 -12.58 5.98 32.17
N HIS A 323 -12.58 6.24 33.47
CA HIS A 323 -12.00 5.36 34.48
C HIS A 323 -12.64 3.96 34.52
N ALA A 324 -13.96 3.88 34.61
CA ALA A 324 -14.67 2.59 34.78
C ALA A 324 -14.54 1.67 33.56
N GLN A 325 -14.59 2.23 32.35
CA GLN A 325 -14.45 1.48 31.11
C GLN A 325 -13.00 1.08 30.83
N LEU A 326 -12.04 1.90 31.23
CA LEU A 326 -10.62 1.61 31.08
C LEU A 326 -10.20 0.43 31.96
N GLN A 327 -10.58 0.40 33.24
CA GLN A 327 -10.28 -0.72 34.14
C GLN A 327 -10.89 -2.05 33.66
N ALA A 328 -12.10 -2.03 33.13
CA ALA A 328 -12.75 -3.22 32.59
C ALA A 328 -12.05 -3.75 31.32
N LYS A 329 -11.38 -2.89 30.54
CA LYS A 329 -10.80 -3.23 29.24
C LYS A 329 -9.30 -3.50 29.26
N LEU A 330 -8.56 -3.01 30.26
CA LEU A 330 -7.09 -3.10 30.31
C LEU A 330 -6.53 -4.31 31.07
N ASN A 331 -7.36 -5.38 31.23
CA ASN A 331 -6.93 -6.69 31.76
C ASN A 331 -5.78 -6.60 32.79
N ASN A 332 -6.10 -6.16 34.02
CA ASN A 332 -5.22 -6.27 35.21
C ASN A 332 -3.86 -5.59 35.18
N LYS A 333 -3.54 -4.72 34.26
CA LYS A 333 -2.44 -3.77 34.46
C LYS A 333 -2.99 -2.54 35.19
N GLU A 334 -2.52 -2.33 36.41
CA GLU A 334 -2.77 -1.11 37.16
C GLU A 334 -2.11 0.08 36.45
N LEU A 335 -2.90 0.74 35.58
CA LEU A 335 -2.56 2.10 35.20
C LEU A 335 -2.86 3.00 36.38
N GLY A 336 -1.92 3.87 36.75
CA GLY A 336 -2.09 4.84 37.85
C GLY A 336 -3.18 5.87 37.48
N VAL A 337 -4.44 5.45 37.58
CA VAL A 337 -5.60 6.28 37.26
C VAL A 337 -5.99 7.07 38.52
N THR A 338 -5.89 8.40 38.44
CA THR A 338 -6.35 9.31 39.48
C THR A 338 -7.32 10.32 38.90
N GLY A 339 -8.47 10.54 39.51
CA GLY A 339 -9.45 11.52 39.02
C GLY A 339 -10.74 11.56 39.81
N THR A 340 -11.53 12.60 39.59
CA THR A 340 -12.87 12.82 40.18
C THR A 340 -13.90 12.82 39.01
N ASN A 341 -15.17 12.54 39.32
CA ASN A 341 -16.31 12.58 38.38
C ASN A 341 -16.32 11.50 37.28
N GLY A 342 -15.82 10.27 37.54
CA GLY A 342 -15.91 9.15 36.61
C GLY A 342 -14.84 9.14 35.51
N TYR A 343 -14.00 10.14 35.46
CA TYR A 343 -12.84 10.21 34.55
C TYR A 343 -11.54 10.00 35.30
N GLY A 344 -10.66 9.18 34.73
CA GLY A 344 -9.32 8.96 35.25
C GLY A 344 -8.28 9.79 34.48
N ILE A 345 -7.21 10.17 35.16
CA ILE A 345 -6.01 10.73 34.56
C ILE A 345 -5.05 9.58 34.36
N VAL A 346 -4.69 9.30 33.09
CA VAL A 346 -3.66 8.34 32.71
C VAL A 346 -2.52 9.13 32.07
N GLU A 347 -1.30 8.79 32.36
CA GLU A 347 -0.17 9.45 31.72
C GLU A 347 -0.11 9.03 30.25
N GLN A 348 0.11 9.98 29.34
CA GLN A 348 0.18 9.72 27.90
C GLN A 348 1.20 8.62 27.55
N LYS A 349 2.28 8.52 28.33
CA LYS A 349 3.28 7.45 28.23
C LYS A 349 2.69 6.04 28.32
N ASP A 350 1.61 5.87 29.07
CA ASP A 350 0.96 4.56 29.26
C ASP A 350 0.04 4.19 28.10
N ILE A 351 -0.44 5.17 27.34
CA ILE A 351 -1.33 4.99 26.18
C ILE A 351 -0.55 4.95 24.86
N MET A 352 0.43 5.84 24.69
CA MET A 352 1.17 5.98 23.42
C MET A 352 1.82 4.68 22.93
N PRO A 353 2.40 3.81 23.77
CA PRO A 353 2.90 2.52 23.30
C PRO A 353 1.83 1.68 22.62
N TYR A 354 0.61 1.67 23.13
CA TYR A 354 -0.52 0.93 22.53
C TYR A 354 -1.01 1.59 21.23
N LEU A 355 -1.05 2.93 21.19
CA LEU A 355 -1.42 3.62 19.94
C LEU A 355 -0.37 3.40 18.85
N ASN A 356 0.90 3.45 19.20
CA ASN A 356 2.00 3.14 18.29
C ASN A 356 1.94 1.68 17.82
N GLU A 357 1.58 0.75 18.72
CA GLU A 357 1.32 -0.64 18.37
C GLU A 357 0.15 -0.76 17.39
N ALA A 358 -0.98 -0.09 17.65
CA ALA A 358 -2.14 -0.12 16.78
C ALA A 358 -1.84 0.48 15.41
N MET A 359 -1.13 1.62 15.35
CA MET A 359 -0.69 2.23 14.08
C MET A 359 0.25 1.31 13.30
N SER A 360 1.16 0.63 14.00
CA SER A 360 2.03 -0.38 13.39
C SER A 360 1.20 -1.54 12.80
N LEU A 361 0.30 -2.14 13.57
CA LEU A 361 -0.61 -3.20 13.11
C LEU A 361 -1.44 -2.77 11.90
N SER A 362 -1.92 -1.53 11.88
CA SER A 362 -2.60 -0.92 10.74
C SER A 362 -1.76 -0.97 9.47
N SER A 363 -0.54 -0.45 9.55
CA SER A 363 0.38 -0.42 8.39
C SER A 363 0.71 -1.82 7.84
N LEU A 364 0.46 -2.87 8.63
CA LEU A 364 0.69 -4.28 8.31
C LEU A 364 -0.53 -4.98 7.71
N GLY A 365 -1.67 -4.28 7.68
CA GLY A 365 -2.94 -4.88 7.31
C GLY A 365 -3.60 -5.71 8.42
N GLU A 366 -3.03 -5.71 9.64
CA GLU A 366 -3.60 -6.39 10.82
C GLU A 366 -4.71 -5.54 11.48
N HIS A 367 -5.63 -5.05 10.65
CA HIS A 367 -6.66 -4.07 11.04
C HIS A 367 -7.49 -4.51 12.24
N GLN A 368 -7.85 -5.80 12.37
CA GLN A 368 -8.66 -6.27 13.48
C GLN A 368 -7.91 -6.14 14.83
N LYS A 369 -6.62 -6.43 14.85
CA LYS A 369 -5.80 -6.27 16.06
C LYS A 369 -5.64 -4.81 16.44
N ALA A 370 -5.46 -3.92 15.46
CA ALA A 370 -5.43 -2.48 15.68
C ALA A 370 -6.75 -1.97 16.27
N ILE A 371 -7.89 -2.40 15.72
CA ILE A 371 -9.24 -2.11 16.23
C ILE A 371 -9.38 -2.53 17.70
N ASP A 372 -8.91 -3.73 18.07
CA ASP A 372 -9.02 -4.25 19.42
C ASP A 372 -8.22 -3.40 20.43
N ILE A 373 -7.13 -2.78 19.96
CA ILE A 373 -6.37 -1.82 20.78
C ILE A 373 -7.12 -0.50 20.88
N TYR A 374 -7.53 0.14 19.77
CA TYR A 374 -8.24 1.43 19.84
C TYR A 374 -9.53 1.33 20.66
N ARG A 375 -10.28 0.21 20.53
CA ARG A 375 -11.51 -0.03 21.32
C ARG A 375 -11.28 0.02 22.82
N ARG A 376 -10.08 -0.30 23.31
CA ARG A 376 -9.76 -0.23 24.77
C ARG A 376 -9.75 1.20 25.29
N PHE A 377 -9.38 2.17 24.44
CA PHE A 377 -9.22 3.58 24.81
C PHE A 377 -10.36 4.48 24.33
N PHE A 378 -11.23 3.98 23.46
CA PHE A 378 -12.36 4.76 22.96
C PHE A 378 -13.54 4.74 23.95
N VAL A 379 -13.96 5.91 24.40
CA VAL A 379 -15.13 6.14 25.28
C VAL A 379 -15.97 7.24 24.64
N LYS A 380 -17.10 6.86 24.05
CA LYS A 380 -17.92 7.74 23.20
C LYS A 380 -18.28 9.05 23.90
N GLU A 381 -18.83 8.97 25.11
CA GLU A 381 -19.31 10.11 25.88
C GLU A 381 -18.18 11.09 26.18
N LEU A 382 -17.00 10.57 26.53
CA LEU A 382 -15.82 11.37 26.81
C LEU A 382 -15.30 12.10 25.57
N PHE A 383 -15.33 11.45 24.42
CA PHE A 383 -14.90 12.03 23.14
C PHE A 383 -15.86 13.11 22.65
N GLU A 384 -17.17 12.93 22.88
CA GLU A 384 -18.18 13.94 22.59
C GLU A 384 -18.10 15.15 23.55
N GLU A 385 -17.75 14.95 24.82
CA GLU A 385 -17.57 16.02 25.81
C GLU A 385 -16.26 16.80 25.63
N CYS A 386 -15.17 16.12 25.20
CA CYS A 386 -13.85 16.70 25.03
C CYS A 386 -13.27 16.49 23.63
N PRO A 387 -13.95 16.92 22.56
CA PRO A 387 -13.55 16.64 21.18
C PRO A 387 -12.25 17.37 20.77
N ASP A 388 -11.91 18.47 21.44
CA ASP A 388 -10.71 19.27 21.14
C ASP A 388 -9.41 18.61 21.65
N MET A 389 -9.49 17.57 22.49
CA MET A 389 -8.29 16.87 22.95
C MET A 389 -7.60 16.14 21.82
N ASN A 390 -6.33 16.46 21.59
CA ASN A 390 -5.52 15.87 20.51
C ASN A 390 -5.53 14.32 20.53
N ILE A 391 -5.40 13.72 21.73
CA ILE A 391 -5.41 12.26 21.86
C ILE A 391 -6.74 11.63 21.46
N HIS A 392 -7.87 12.30 21.75
CA HIS A 392 -9.20 11.84 21.33
C HIS A 392 -9.32 11.88 19.80
N GLN A 393 -8.83 12.95 19.18
CA GLN A 393 -8.81 13.05 17.71
C GLN A 393 -7.95 11.95 17.10
N ILE A 394 -6.74 11.71 17.60
CA ILE A 394 -5.86 10.63 17.11
C ILE A 394 -6.54 9.27 17.23
N ILE A 395 -7.14 8.95 18.37
CA ILE A 395 -7.82 7.66 18.56
C ILE A 395 -9.04 7.54 17.65
N ALA A 396 -9.93 8.54 17.62
CA ALA A 396 -11.16 8.48 16.84
C ALA A 396 -10.88 8.38 15.34
N VAL A 397 -9.94 9.17 14.82
CA VAL A 397 -9.57 9.18 13.40
C VAL A 397 -8.96 7.84 12.98
N ASN A 398 -7.99 7.32 13.74
CA ASN A 398 -7.35 6.06 13.41
C ASN A 398 -8.29 4.86 13.61
N TYR A 399 -9.08 4.84 14.69
CA TYR A 399 -10.06 3.78 14.92
C TYR A 399 -11.10 3.71 13.79
N ALA A 400 -11.61 4.86 13.36
CA ALA A 400 -12.55 4.93 12.25
C ALA A 400 -11.89 4.46 10.93
N ASN A 401 -10.64 4.82 10.68
CA ASN A 401 -9.89 4.34 9.51
C ASN A 401 -9.79 2.81 9.50
N GLU A 402 -9.44 2.20 10.63
CA GLU A 402 -9.34 0.74 10.75
C GLU A 402 -10.68 0.04 10.51
N LEU A 403 -11.76 0.57 11.07
CA LEU A 403 -13.12 0.04 10.83
C LEU A 403 -13.50 0.13 9.35
N ASN A 404 -13.20 1.25 8.71
CA ASN A 404 -13.46 1.42 7.27
C ASN A 404 -12.65 0.44 6.43
N SER A 405 -11.40 0.18 6.78
CA SER A 405 -10.51 -0.79 6.08
C SER A 405 -11.05 -2.22 6.12
N ILE A 406 -11.77 -2.62 7.19
CA ILE A 406 -12.46 -3.91 7.29
C ILE A 406 -13.92 -3.86 6.82
N ARG A 407 -14.30 -2.86 6.03
CA ARG A 407 -15.64 -2.67 5.44
C ARG A 407 -16.78 -2.43 6.46
N LYS A 408 -16.47 -1.85 7.61
CA LYS A 408 -17.42 -1.44 8.64
C LYS A 408 -17.62 0.09 8.63
N ALA A 409 -17.98 0.62 7.47
CA ALA A 409 -18.06 2.06 7.25
C ALA A 409 -19.12 2.76 8.13
N ASP A 410 -20.24 2.10 8.43
CA ASP A 410 -21.27 2.64 9.34
C ASP A 410 -20.76 2.81 10.77
N GLU A 411 -20.03 1.81 11.30
CA GLU A 411 -19.38 1.90 12.60
C GLU A 411 -18.29 2.98 12.58
N ALA A 412 -17.48 3.04 11.52
CA ALA A 412 -16.45 4.06 11.34
C ALA A 412 -17.03 5.48 11.36
N LEU A 413 -18.15 5.70 10.69
CA LEU A 413 -18.84 7.00 10.68
C LEU A 413 -19.28 7.41 12.10
N GLN A 414 -19.86 6.50 12.88
CA GLN A 414 -20.24 6.78 14.26
C GLN A 414 -19.05 7.19 15.12
N ILE A 415 -17.91 6.54 14.96
CA ILE A 415 -16.68 6.84 15.72
C ILE A 415 -16.13 8.22 15.37
N ILE A 416 -15.93 8.53 14.08
CA ILE A 416 -15.30 9.79 13.68
C ILE A 416 -16.19 11.00 13.97
N LEU A 417 -17.52 10.82 13.97
CA LEU A 417 -18.46 11.91 14.28
C LEU A 417 -18.46 12.31 15.75
N THR A 418 -17.91 11.51 16.69
CA THR A 418 -17.80 11.90 18.11
C THR A 418 -16.92 13.14 18.31
N ILE A 419 -16.00 13.40 17.38
CA ILE A 419 -15.12 14.58 17.40
C ILE A 419 -15.54 15.65 16.37
N SER A 420 -16.75 15.56 15.81
CA SER A 420 -17.23 16.49 14.76
C SER A 420 -17.37 17.94 15.23
N THR A 421 -17.55 18.15 16.54
CA THR A 421 -17.67 19.48 17.14
C THR A 421 -16.33 20.11 17.52
N ALA A 422 -15.20 19.40 17.35
CA ALA A 422 -13.87 19.95 17.58
C ALA A 422 -13.62 21.22 16.76
N LYS A 423 -12.99 22.22 17.39
CA LYS A 423 -12.71 23.52 16.75
C LYS A 423 -11.62 23.41 15.70
N ASP A 424 -10.54 22.70 16.06
CA ASP A 424 -9.37 22.51 15.20
C ASP A 424 -9.29 21.02 14.78
N LYS A 425 -9.93 20.71 13.66
CA LYS A 425 -9.89 19.36 13.09
C LYS A 425 -8.63 19.17 12.26
N SER A 426 -7.97 18.03 12.44
CA SER A 426 -6.81 17.67 11.66
C SER A 426 -7.18 17.36 10.19
N VAL A 427 -6.20 17.37 9.30
CA VAL A 427 -6.41 17.00 7.91
C VAL A 427 -6.86 15.54 7.77
N GLU A 428 -6.38 14.65 8.63
CA GLU A 428 -6.75 13.24 8.68
C GLU A 428 -8.23 13.05 9.01
N TYR A 429 -8.83 13.92 9.81
CA TYR A 429 -10.26 13.92 10.06
C TYR A 429 -11.06 14.05 8.75
N TYR A 430 -10.75 15.06 7.94
CA TYR A 430 -11.45 15.28 6.68
C TYR A 430 -11.15 14.19 5.64
N VAL A 431 -9.90 13.73 5.56
CA VAL A 431 -9.51 12.64 4.66
C VAL A 431 -10.25 11.35 5.01
N ASN A 432 -10.26 10.95 6.28
CA ASN A 432 -10.89 9.70 6.69
C ASN A 432 -12.41 9.79 6.62
N LEU A 433 -13.01 10.94 7.00
CA LEU A 433 -14.45 11.13 6.89
C LEU A 433 -14.92 11.08 5.42
N SER A 434 -14.20 11.71 4.50
CA SER A 434 -14.51 11.63 3.07
C SER A 434 -14.33 10.23 2.50
N ASN A 435 -13.30 9.47 2.95
CA ASN A 435 -13.13 8.07 2.59
C ASN A 435 -14.26 7.17 3.10
N ILE A 436 -14.74 7.41 4.31
CA ILE A 436 -15.89 6.70 4.88
C ILE A 436 -17.13 6.94 4.02
N TYR A 437 -17.39 8.18 3.60
CA TYR A 437 -18.51 8.47 2.72
C TYR A 437 -18.37 7.83 1.33
N ILE A 438 -17.14 7.68 0.80
CA ILE A 438 -16.89 6.87 -0.41
C ILE A 438 -17.31 5.43 -0.18
N SER A 439 -16.92 4.84 0.95
CA SER A 439 -17.25 3.44 1.30
C SER A 439 -18.75 3.23 1.49
N LEU A 440 -19.47 4.25 1.98
CA LEU A 440 -20.94 4.28 2.13
C LEU A 440 -21.67 4.65 0.82
N LEU A 441 -20.95 4.93 -0.25
CA LEU A 441 -21.47 5.40 -1.54
C LEU A 441 -22.25 6.72 -1.45
N ASP A 442 -22.02 7.52 -0.40
CA ASP A 442 -22.57 8.87 -0.22
C ASP A 442 -21.62 9.91 -0.82
N PHE A 443 -21.61 9.97 -2.15
CA PHE A 443 -20.64 10.79 -2.89
C PHE A 443 -20.90 12.30 -2.74
N ASP A 444 -22.13 12.71 -2.48
CA ASP A 444 -22.46 14.13 -2.22
C ASP A 444 -21.76 14.61 -0.95
N LYS A 445 -21.89 13.86 0.16
CA LYS A 445 -21.18 14.18 1.40
C LYS A 445 -19.66 14.02 1.29
N CYS A 446 -19.18 13.06 0.51
CA CYS A 446 -17.76 12.94 0.22
C CYS A 446 -17.21 14.23 -0.40
N VAL A 447 -17.89 14.79 -1.41
CA VAL A 447 -17.50 16.04 -2.07
C VAL A 447 -17.60 17.23 -1.11
N GLU A 448 -18.68 17.33 -0.31
CA GLU A 448 -18.88 18.39 0.67
C GLU A 448 -17.75 18.42 1.71
N VAL A 449 -17.47 17.29 2.35
CA VAL A 449 -16.42 17.16 3.37
C VAL A 449 -15.04 17.43 2.79
N SER A 450 -14.76 16.93 1.57
CA SER A 450 -13.50 17.18 0.89
C SER A 450 -13.31 18.66 0.59
N GLN A 451 -14.38 19.37 0.15
CA GLN A 451 -14.36 20.81 -0.09
C GLN A 451 -14.18 21.62 1.20
N GLU A 452 -14.81 21.20 2.30
CA GLU A 452 -14.60 21.82 3.61
C GLU A 452 -13.14 21.68 4.05
N GLY A 453 -12.59 20.49 3.99
CA GLY A 453 -11.16 20.24 4.30
C GLY A 453 -10.21 21.03 3.39
N LEU A 454 -10.51 21.16 2.11
CA LEU A 454 -9.69 21.92 1.15
C LEU A 454 -9.73 23.45 1.36
N LYS A 455 -10.70 23.99 2.08
CA LYS A 455 -10.66 25.40 2.52
C LYS A 455 -9.56 25.64 3.55
N LEU A 456 -9.29 24.65 4.40
CA LEU A 456 -8.25 24.70 5.44
C LEU A 456 -6.90 24.19 4.91
N TYR A 457 -6.93 23.14 4.08
CA TYR A 457 -5.77 22.43 3.54
C TYR A 457 -5.79 22.38 2.00
N PRO A 458 -5.62 23.52 1.30
CA PRO A 458 -5.96 23.69 -0.12
C PRO A 458 -5.13 22.83 -1.07
N ASN A 459 -3.98 22.32 -0.63
CA ASN A 459 -3.06 21.51 -1.44
C ASN A 459 -2.96 20.06 -0.94
N ASN A 460 -3.88 19.61 -0.08
CA ASN A 460 -3.87 18.22 0.38
C ASN A 460 -4.30 17.28 -0.75
N ILE A 461 -3.40 16.41 -1.16
CA ILE A 461 -3.57 15.52 -2.31
C ILE A 461 -4.64 14.44 -2.09
N TYR A 462 -4.84 13.99 -0.86
CA TYR A 462 -5.84 12.97 -0.52
C TYR A 462 -7.25 13.55 -0.57
N LEU A 463 -7.45 14.77 -0.06
CA LEU A 463 -8.74 15.46 -0.16
C LEU A 463 -9.10 15.79 -1.61
N ILE A 464 -8.11 16.19 -2.42
CA ILE A 464 -8.34 16.42 -3.85
C ILE A 464 -8.69 15.09 -4.53
N GLY A 465 -8.01 13.99 -4.19
CA GLY A 465 -8.32 12.66 -4.70
C GLY A 465 -9.73 12.20 -4.32
N ASN A 466 -10.12 12.33 -3.04
CA ASN A 466 -11.46 11.96 -2.59
C ASN A 466 -12.54 12.80 -3.26
N GLN A 467 -12.30 14.11 -3.43
CA GLN A 467 -13.17 14.99 -4.21
C GLN A 467 -13.31 14.52 -5.66
N THR A 468 -12.19 14.16 -6.28
CA THR A 468 -12.15 13.65 -7.67
C THR A 468 -12.98 12.37 -7.81
N VAL A 469 -12.83 11.44 -6.86
CA VAL A 469 -13.62 10.20 -6.82
C VAL A 469 -15.11 10.51 -6.67
N GLY A 470 -15.48 11.33 -5.69
CA GLY A 470 -16.87 11.73 -5.46
C GLY A 470 -17.50 12.37 -6.70
N LEU A 471 -16.86 13.39 -7.27
CA LEU A 471 -17.32 14.07 -8.48
C LEU A 471 -17.47 13.12 -9.67
N THR A 472 -16.52 12.16 -9.80
CA THR A 472 -16.55 11.15 -10.87
C THR A 472 -17.74 10.22 -10.75
N GLN A 473 -18.09 9.80 -9.54
CA GLN A 473 -19.22 8.91 -9.29
C GLN A 473 -20.57 9.64 -9.43
N LEU A 474 -20.63 10.92 -9.08
CA LEU A 474 -21.81 11.79 -9.32
C LEU A 474 -22.00 12.15 -10.81
N GLY A 475 -21.08 11.76 -11.69
CA GLY A 475 -21.13 12.13 -13.10
C GLY A 475 -20.77 13.59 -13.39
N ARG A 476 -20.26 14.35 -12.41
CA ARG A 476 -19.79 15.74 -12.54
C ARG A 476 -18.39 15.76 -13.17
N LEU A 477 -18.26 15.12 -14.35
CA LEU A 477 -16.96 14.76 -14.94
C LEU A 477 -16.11 15.98 -15.31
N GLY A 478 -16.68 17.10 -15.69
CA GLY A 478 -15.92 18.34 -15.97
C GLY A 478 -15.18 18.87 -14.74
N GLU A 479 -15.84 18.86 -13.59
CA GLU A 479 -15.23 19.24 -12.31
C GLU A 479 -14.22 18.20 -11.82
N ALA A 480 -14.51 16.91 -12.06
CA ALA A 480 -13.57 15.84 -11.74
C ALA A 480 -12.26 15.96 -12.53
N VAL A 481 -12.31 16.36 -13.81
CA VAL A 481 -11.14 16.64 -14.64
C VAL A 481 -10.30 17.76 -14.02
N GLN A 482 -10.93 18.89 -13.65
CA GLN A 482 -10.23 20.02 -13.03
C GLN A 482 -9.56 19.62 -11.69
N SER A 483 -10.26 18.83 -10.87
CA SER A 483 -9.73 18.32 -9.60
C SER A 483 -8.53 17.41 -9.83
N ALA A 484 -8.62 16.48 -10.79
CA ALA A 484 -7.52 15.58 -11.15
C ALA A 484 -6.30 16.33 -11.70
N GLU A 485 -6.49 17.35 -12.55
CA GLU A 485 -5.42 18.20 -13.06
C GLU A 485 -4.73 18.98 -11.93
N LYS A 486 -5.52 19.50 -10.97
CA LYS A 486 -4.96 20.15 -9.77
C LYS A 486 -4.10 19.15 -8.99
N ARG A 487 -4.54 17.91 -8.78
CA ARG A 487 -3.75 16.90 -8.10
C ARG A 487 -2.44 16.60 -8.82
N LEU A 488 -2.47 16.44 -10.15
CA LEU A 488 -1.26 16.24 -10.97
C LEU A 488 -0.27 17.41 -10.88
N SER A 489 -0.76 18.66 -10.73
CA SER A 489 0.09 19.83 -10.57
C SER A 489 0.86 19.86 -9.25
N LEU A 490 0.34 19.16 -8.22
CA LEU A 490 0.94 19.07 -6.89
C LEU A 490 1.94 17.92 -6.77
N GLY A 491 1.77 16.86 -7.56
CA GLY A 491 2.66 15.69 -7.58
C GLY A 491 2.21 14.68 -8.62
N ARG A 492 3.18 14.03 -9.28
CA ARG A 492 2.95 13.06 -10.35
C ARG A 492 3.38 11.65 -9.90
N ASP A 493 2.88 11.24 -8.73
CA ASP A 493 3.03 9.84 -8.31
C ASP A 493 2.11 8.92 -9.14
N ILE A 494 2.40 7.63 -9.12
CA ILE A 494 1.70 6.64 -9.95
C ILE A 494 0.19 6.61 -9.67
N HIS A 495 -0.23 6.89 -8.43
CA HIS A 495 -1.65 6.90 -8.06
C HIS A 495 -2.35 8.13 -8.63
N ALA A 496 -1.75 9.32 -8.49
CA ALA A 496 -2.27 10.56 -9.06
C ALA A 496 -2.40 10.48 -10.58
N ILE A 497 -1.38 9.91 -11.24
CA ILE A 497 -1.38 9.71 -12.69
C ILE A 497 -2.50 8.75 -13.11
N CYS A 498 -2.63 7.61 -12.45
CA CYS A 498 -3.66 6.62 -12.77
C CYS A 498 -5.08 7.11 -12.47
N GLU A 499 -5.27 7.87 -11.38
CA GLU A 499 -6.54 8.50 -11.05
C GLU A 499 -6.96 9.49 -12.16
N ALA A 500 -6.06 10.42 -12.51
CA ALA A 500 -6.33 11.39 -13.58
C ALA A 500 -6.59 10.70 -14.91
N ALA A 501 -5.81 9.69 -15.27
CA ALA A 501 -6.02 8.90 -16.47
C ALA A 501 -7.42 8.24 -16.50
N GLY A 502 -7.86 7.70 -15.34
CA GLY A 502 -9.19 7.11 -15.19
C GLY A 502 -10.32 8.11 -15.35
N VAL A 503 -10.18 9.31 -14.80
CA VAL A 503 -11.14 10.40 -14.98
C VAL A 503 -11.23 10.85 -16.43
N MET A 504 -10.09 11.06 -17.10
CA MET A 504 -10.01 11.42 -18.52
C MET A 504 -10.70 10.35 -19.40
N TYR A 505 -10.46 9.07 -19.09
CA TYR A 505 -11.14 7.96 -19.75
C TYR A 505 -12.67 8.02 -19.57
N LYS A 506 -13.17 8.22 -18.33
CA LYS A 506 -14.61 8.31 -18.08
C LYS A 506 -15.23 9.52 -18.78
N TYR A 507 -14.56 10.66 -18.79
CA TYR A 507 -15.00 11.85 -19.52
C TYR A 507 -15.10 11.56 -21.04
N ALA A 508 -14.09 10.89 -21.61
CA ALA A 508 -14.13 10.46 -23.01
C ALA A 508 -15.31 9.51 -23.27
N GLU A 509 -15.52 8.52 -22.41
CA GLU A 509 -16.64 7.56 -22.54
C GLU A 509 -18.02 8.24 -22.52
N SER A 510 -18.20 9.28 -21.68
CA SER A 510 -19.47 10.01 -21.63
C SER A 510 -19.74 10.82 -22.90
N ASN A 511 -18.70 11.35 -23.53
CA ASN A 511 -18.81 12.22 -24.71
C ASN A 511 -18.63 11.49 -26.06
N LYS A 512 -18.22 10.23 -26.09
CA LYS A 512 -17.90 9.48 -27.32
C LYS A 512 -19.03 9.38 -28.34
N ASN A 513 -20.26 9.52 -27.94
CA ASN A 513 -21.43 9.45 -28.83
C ASN A 513 -21.93 10.82 -29.28
N THR A 514 -21.69 11.87 -28.48
CA THR A 514 -22.15 13.24 -28.71
C THR A 514 -21.07 14.12 -29.30
N ASP A 515 -19.84 14.02 -28.82
CA ASP A 515 -18.66 14.76 -29.30
C ASP A 515 -17.45 13.84 -29.39
N PHE A 516 -17.40 13.09 -30.49
CA PHE A 516 -16.35 12.08 -30.70
C PHE A 516 -14.94 12.66 -30.84
N PRO A 517 -14.71 13.83 -31.51
CA PRO A 517 -13.38 14.44 -31.56
C PRO A 517 -12.83 14.76 -30.15
N ASN A 518 -13.62 15.44 -29.33
CA ASN A 518 -13.25 15.75 -27.96
C ASN A 518 -13.00 14.49 -27.14
N ALA A 519 -13.87 13.48 -27.24
CA ALA A 519 -13.65 12.19 -26.57
C ALA A 519 -12.33 11.53 -27.01
N MET A 520 -11.97 11.63 -28.30
CA MET A 520 -10.71 11.08 -28.77
C MET A 520 -9.48 11.77 -28.18
N ASP A 521 -9.54 13.07 -27.99
CA ASP A 521 -8.44 13.82 -27.36
C ASP A 521 -8.26 13.45 -25.90
N PHE A 522 -9.35 13.23 -25.17
CA PHE A 522 -9.29 12.72 -23.79
C PHE A 522 -8.82 11.25 -23.72
N TYR A 523 -9.14 10.39 -24.70
CA TYR A 523 -8.54 9.05 -24.78
C TYR A 523 -7.02 9.12 -24.99
N LYS A 524 -6.53 10.02 -25.84
CA LYS A 524 -5.09 10.22 -26.04
C LYS A 524 -4.40 10.69 -24.77
N LEU A 525 -5.00 11.66 -24.07
CA LEU A 525 -4.48 12.17 -22.80
C LEU A 525 -4.43 11.06 -21.73
N SER A 526 -5.51 10.30 -21.60
CA SER A 526 -5.57 9.16 -20.70
C SER A 526 -4.50 8.11 -21.02
N LEU A 527 -4.30 7.79 -22.30
CA LEU A 527 -3.26 6.85 -22.75
C LEU A 527 -1.85 7.35 -22.39
N ALA A 528 -1.58 8.64 -22.61
CA ALA A 528 -0.29 9.24 -22.27
C ALA A 528 0.00 9.15 -20.77
N LEU A 529 -1.00 9.43 -19.92
CA LEU A 529 -0.88 9.32 -18.48
C LEU A 529 -0.64 7.87 -18.02
N TYR A 530 -1.38 6.90 -18.53
CA TYR A 530 -1.12 5.49 -18.15
C TYR A 530 0.25 5.00 -18.62
N ARG A 531 0.77 5.48 -19.76
CA ARG A 531 2.14 5.18 -20.19
C ARG A 531 3.18 5.80 -19.27
N GLU A 532 2.98 7.04 -18.84
CA GLU A 532 3.82 7.68 -17.81
C GLU A 532 3.83 6.85 -16.50
N ALA A 533 2.69 6.30 -16.10
CA ALA A 533 2.64 5.40 -14.96
C ALA A 533 3.47 4.12 -15.19
N LEU A 534 3.47 3.57 -16.41
CA LEU A 534 4.28 2.40 -16.77
C LEU A 534 5.77 2.72 -16.90
N GLU A 535 6.15 3.96 -17.18
CA GLU A 535 7.56 4.40 -17.12
C GLU A 535 8.07 4.38 -15.67
N GLN A 536 7.20 4.71 -14.69
CA GLN A 536 7.54 4.62 -13.27
C GLN A 536 7.55 3.17 -12.75
N ASN A 537 6.58 2.36 -13.16
CA ASN A 537 6.48 0.94 -12.83
C ASN A 537 5.99 0.13 -14.04
N PRO A 538 6.90 -0.51 -14.81
CA PRO A 538 6.55 -1.27 -16.01
C PRO A 538 5.57 -2.43 -15.80
N HIS A 539 5.44 -2.92 -14.56
CA HIS A 539 4.56 -4.03 -14.20
C HIS A 539 3.30 -3.58 -13.43
N TYR A 540 2.97 -2.29 -13.45
CA TYR A 540 1.77 -1.80 -12.79
C TYR A 540 0.51 -2.24 -13.52
N GLN A 541 -0.09 -3.33 -13.05
CA GLN A 541 -1.18 -4.04 -13.73
C GLN A 541 -2.35 -3.15 -14.12
N THR A 542 -2.78 -2.24 -13.22
CA THR A 542 -3.89 -1.32 -13.51
C THR A 542 -3.62 -0.45 -14.74
N ALA A 543 -2.39 0.07 -14.89
CA ALA A 543 -2.03 0.88 -16.04
C ALA A 543 -1.92 0.05 -17.31
N MET A 544 -1.25 -1.11 -17.27
CA MET A 544 -1.17 -2.03 -18.42
C MET A 544 -2.55 -2.37 -18.99
N TYR A 545 -3.46 -2.68 -18.10
CA TYR A 545 -4.82 -3.01 -18.39
C TYR A 545 -5.59 -1.87 -19.08
N ASN A 546 -5.52 -0.66 -18.49
CA ASN A 546 -6.21 0.49 -19.08
C ASN A 546 -5.58 0.95 -20.39
N VAL A 547 -4.27 0.79 -20.56
CA VAL A 547 -3.60 0.98 -21.86
C VAL A 547 -4.19 0.05 -22.91
N ALA A 548 -4.36 -1.25 -22.60
CA ALA A 548 -4.98 -2.20 -23.55
C ALA A 548 -6.40 -1.78 -23.94
N ILE A 549 -7.22 -1.33 -22.98
CA ILE A 549 -8.57 -0.82 -23.25
C ILE A 549 -8.53 0.42 -24.17
N LEU A 550 -7.67 1.39 -23.84
CA LEU A 550 -7.56 2.62 -24.61
C LEU A 550 -7.08 2.38 -26.03
N LEU A 551 -6.05 1.54 -26.22
CA LEU A 551 -5.57 1.14 -27.53
C LEU A 551 -6.67 0.48 -28.34
N PHE A 552 -7.48 -0.38 -27.70
CA PHE A 552 -8.66 -0.96 -28.31
C PHE A 552 -9.69 0.13 -28.73
N LYS A 553 -10.02 1.08 -27.84
CA LYS A 553 -10.94 2.20 -28.17
C LYS A 553 -10.45 3.03 -29.36
N MET A 554 -9.13 3.11 -29.53
CA MET A 554 -8.45 3.77 -30.65
C MET A 554 -8.29 2.89 -31.89
N ARG A 555 -8.88 1.68 -31.90
CA ARG A 555 -8.76 0.66 -32.98
C ARG A 555 -7.32 0.19 -33.21
N ARG A 556 -6.46 0.25 -32.23
CA ARG A 556 -5.09 -0.30 -32.24
C ARG A 556 -5.09 -1.71 -31.67
N TYR A 557 -5.78 -2.62 -32.32
CA TYR A 557 -6.06 -3.96 -31.79
C TYR A 557 -4.82 -4.81 -31.61
N ALA A 558 -3.84 -4.73 -32.52
CA ALA A 558 -2.58 -5.48 -32.40
C ALA A 558 -1.82 -5.05 -31.13
N ASP A 559 -1.63 -3.74 -30.92
CA ASP A 559 -0.95 -3.22 -29.74
C ASP A 559 -1.71 -3.54 -28.45
N ALA A 560 -3.04 -3.51 -28.48
CA ALA A 560 -3.89 -3.91 -27.35
C ALA A 560 -3.70 -5.40 -26.98
N MET A 561 -3.52 -6.27 -27.98
CA MET A 561 -3.25 -7.69 -27.77
C MET A 561 -1.89 -7.95 -27.13
N ASP A 562 -0.86 -7.18 -27.51
CA ASP A 562 0.49 -7.31 -26.92
C ASP A 562 0.45 -7.03 -25.41
N TYR A 563 -0.25 -5.96 -24.96
CA TYR A 563 -0.46 -5.70 -23.54
C TYR A 563 -1.28 -6.82 -22.86
N GLY A 564 -2.30 -7.36 -23.53
CA GLY A 564 -3.08 -8.49 -23.02
C GLY A 564 -2.22 -9.75 -22.82
N ALA A 565 -1.30 -10.03 -23.75
CA ALA A 565 -0.36 -11.14 -23.66
C ALA A 565 0.65 -10.95 -22.50
N GLU A 566 1.17 -9.74 -22.30
CA GLU A 566 2.07 -9.44 -21.20
C GLU A 566 1.37 -9.57 -19.84
N ILE A 567 0.14 -9.06 -19.70
CA ILE A 567 -0.67 -9.22 -18.50
C ILE A 567 -0.85 -10.71 -18.16
N SER A 568 -1.08 -11.56 -19.16
CA SER A 568 -1.28 -13.00 -18.95
C SER A 568 -0.03 -13.75 -18.49
N LYS A 569 1.18 -13.20 -18.68
CA LYS A 569 2.44 -13.79 -18.21
C LYS A 569 2.69 -13.54 -16.73
N ILE A 570 2.01 -12.57 -16.12
CA ILE A 570 2.15 -12.20 -14.72
C ILE A 570 1.26 -13.13 -13.87
N GLU A 571 1.68 -14.38 -13.67
CA GLU A 571 0.87 -15.46 -13.07
C GLU A 571 0.37 -15.17 -11.64
N LYS A 572 1.10 -14.42 -10.83
CA LYS A 572 0.77 -14.24 -9.40
C LYS A 572 -0.14 -13.03 -9.09
N GLY A 573 -0.50 -12.22 -10.07
CA GLY A 573 -1.28 -10.99 -9.86
C GLY A 573 -2.47 -10.82 -10.80
N THR A 574 -2.73 -11.77 -11.70
CA THR A 574 -3.81 -11.64 -12.67
C THR A 574 -5.15 -11.92 -12.00
N THR A 575 -5.96 -10.88 -11.88
CA THR A 575 -7.32 -11.01 -11.37
C THR A 575 -8.26 -11.53 -12.47
N GLU A 576 -9.42 -12.08 -12.06
CA GLU A 576 -10.54 -12.45 -12.92
C GLU A 576 -10.89 -11.34 -13.93
N ILE A 577 -10.85 -10.09 -13.50
CA ILE A 577 -11.13 -8.89 -14.31
C ILE A 577 -10.09 -8.70 -15.42
N ASN A 578 -8.80 -8.88 -15.11
CA ASN A 578 -7.73 -8.77 -16.10
C ASN A 578 -7.87 -9.84 -17.21
N ALA A 579 -8.18 -11.08 -16.80
CA ALA A 579 -8.43 -12.18 -17.74
C ALA A 579 -9.62 -11.90 -18.66
N PHE A 580 -10.72 -11.35 -18.14
CA PHE A 580 -11.88 -10.93 -18.92
C PHE A 580 -11.52 -9.92 -20.01
N TYR A 581 -10.72 -8.90 -19.70
CA TYR A 581 -10.38 -7.90 -20.71
C TYR A 581 -9.36 -8.38 -21.73
N ALA A 582 -8.45 -9.24 -21.35
CA ALA A 582 -7.56 -9.92 -22.31
C ALA A 582 -8.39 -10.75 -23.33
N ALA A 583 -9.35 -11.53 -22.84
CA ALA A 583 -10.28 -12.29 -23.68
C ALA A 583 -11.13 -11.38 -24.57
N ARG A 584 -11.61 -10.25 -24.03
CA ARG A 584 -12.39 -9.27 -24.80
C ARG A 584 -11.58 -8.61 -25.91
N ASN A 585 -10.31 -8.31 -25.66
CA ASN A 585 -9.40 -7.82 -26.71
C ASN A 585 -9.22 -8.85 -27.83
N MET A 586 -9.09 -10.13 -27.50
CA MET A 586 -8.99 -11.22 -28.49
C MET A 586 -10.27 -11.34 -29.35
N LEU A 587 -11.46 -11.28 -28.69
CA LEU A 587 -12.74 -11.27 -29.40
C LEU A 587 -12.79 -10.15 -30.43
N TRP A 588 -12.40 -8.95 -30.05
CA TRP A 588 -12.53 -7.77 -30.91
C TRP A 588 -11.43 -7.66 -31.96
N ALA A 589 -10.29 -8.31 -31.74
CA ALA A 589 -9.25 -8.49 -32.73
C ALA A 589 -9.61 -9.59 -33.77
N GLY A 590 -10.74 -10.28 -33.58
CA GLY A 590 -11.15 -11.41 -34.44
C GLY A 590 -10.42 -12.72 -34.15
N ASN A 591 -9.67 -12.79 -33.04
CA ASN A 591 -9.00 -14.02 -32.62
C ASN A 591 -9.94 -14.84 -31.71
N PHE A 592 -10.96 -15.42 -32.32
CA PHE A 592 -12.01 -16.15 -31.58
C PHE A 592 -11.49 -17.42 -30.94
N GLU A 593 -10.69 -18.22 -31.67
CA GLU A 593 -10.12 -19.47 -31.19
C GLU A 593 -9.17 -19.23 -30.02
N GLY A 594 -8.27 -18.24 -30.13
CA GLY A 594 -7.37 -17.83 -29.06
C GLY A 594 -8.12 -17.33 -27.83
N GLY A 595 -9.18 -16.55 -28.03
CA GLY A 595 -10.05 -16.04 -26.98
C GLY A 595 -10.78 -17.14 -26.22
N LEU A 596 -11.34 -18.13 -26.90
CA LEU A 596 -11.99 -19.29 -26.27
C LEU A 596 -11.00 -20.10 -25.44
N LYS A 597 -9.85 -20.46 -26.04
CA LYS A 597 -8.81 -21.22 -25.37
C LYS A 597 -8.29 -20.51 -24.11
N PHE A 598 -8.18 -19.18 -24.19
CA PHE A 598 -7.82 -18.34 -23.08
C PHE A 598 -8.89 -18.35 -21.99
N CYS A 599 -10.16 -18.16 -22.33
CA CYS A 599 -11.28 -18.24 -21.37
C CYS A 599 -11.34 -19.61 -20.68
N ASP A 600 -11.21 -20.71 -21.42
CA ASP A 600 -11.27 -22.06 -20.88
C ASP A 600 -10.14 -22.35 -19.88
N ASN A 601 -8.94 -21.80 -20.11
CA ASN A 601 -7.83 -21.92 -19.17
C ASN A 601 -8.07 -21.14 -17.88
N TRP A 602 -8.60 -19.92 -17.98
CA TRP A 602 -8.89 -19.10 -16.81
C TRP A 602 -10.12 -19.57 -16.02
N LEU A 603 -11.11 -20.18 -16.68
CA LEU A 603 -12.24 -20.83 -16.02
C LEU A 603 -11.83 -22.07 -15.20
N LYS A 604 -10.69 -22.69 -15.48
CA LYS A 604 -10.12 -23.73 -14.60
C LYS A 604 -9.64 -23.15 -13.25
N ILE A 605 -9.21 -21.89 -13.26
CA ILE A 605 -8.74 -21.16 -12.05
C ILE A 605 -9.92 -20.51 -11.35
N TYR A 606 -10.85 -19.92 -12.10
CA TYR A 606 -12.03 -19.21 -11.60
C TYR A 606 -13.33 -19.85 -12.14
N PRO A 607 -13.72 -21.05 -11.71
CA PRO A 607 -14.84 -21.82 -12.30
C PRO A 607 -16.21 -21.13 -12.14
N ASN A 608 -16.37 -20.28 -11.14
CA ASN A 608 -17.60 -19.56 -10.86
C ASN A 608 -17.63 -18.12 -11.40
N SER A 609 -16.61 -17.72 -12.18
CA SER A 609 -16.52 -16.38 -12.74
C SER A 609 -17.63 -16.09 -13.77
N THR A 610 -18.61 -15.29 -13.39
CA THR A 610 -19.68 -14.84 -14.30
C THR A 610 -19.14 -14.00 -15.45
N ILE A 611 -18.13 -13.16 -15.19
CA ILE A 611 -17.56 -12.29 -16.23
C ILE A 611 -16.76 -13.07 -17.27
N LEU A 612 -16.04 -14.11 -16.88
CA LEU A 612 -15.33 -15.00 -17.83
C LEU A 612 -16.31 -15.88 -18.62
N LYS A 613 -17.35 -16.41 -17.98
CA LYS A 613 -18.42 -17.13 -18.66
C LYS A 613 -19.14 -16.25 -19.68
N ARG A 614 -19.40 -14.97 -19.33
CA ARG A 614 -20.03 -14.00 -20.24
C ARG A 614 -19.18 -13.76 -21.48
N ILE A 615 -17.90 -13.43 -21.35
CA ILE A 615 -17.06 -13.16 -22.51
C ILE A 615 -16.86 -14.41 -23.36
N ARG A 616 -16.78 -15.60 -22.75
CA ARG A 616 -16.74 -16.87 -23.48
C ARG A 616 -18.00 -17.06 -24.32
N ALA A 617 -19.18 -16.81 -23.74
CA ALA A 617 -20.46 -16.89 -24.45
C ALA A 617 -20.56 -15.85 -25.58
N GLU A 618 -20.10 -14.61 -25.33
CA GLU A 618 -20.02 -13.57 -26.41
C GLU A 618 -19.11 -14.00 -27.56
N ILE A 619 -17.93 -14.59 -27.26
CA ILE A 619 -17.01 -15.10 -28.30
C ILE A 619 -17.66 -16.22 -29.13
N LEU A 620 -18.37 -17.13 -28.49
CA LEU A 620 -19.08 -18.21 -29.19
C LEU A 620 -20.17 -17.67 -30.11
N VAL A 621 -20.94 -16.68 -29.65
CA VAL A 621 -22.00 -16.08 -30.46
C VAL A 621 -21.44 -15.26 -31.65
N ASP A 622 -20.42 -14.42 -31.42
CA ASP A 622 -19.88 -13.55 -32.48
C ASP A 622 -18.85 -14.27 -33.39
N GLY A 623 -18.12 -15.26 -32.87
CA GLY A 623 -17.07 -15.98 -33.59
C GLY A 623 -17.55 -17.19 -34.36
N TYR A 624 -18.47 -17.99 -33.81
CA TYR A 624 -18.93 -19.24 -34.42
C TYR A 624 -19.97 -19.03 -35.53
N VAL A 625 -20.71 -17.91 -35.50
CA VAL A 625 -21.71 -17.56 -36.53
C VAL A 625 -21.09 -17.33 -37.90
N ILE A 626 -19.78 -17.04 -37.98
CA ILE A 626 -19.13 -16.71 -39.25
C ILE A 626 -18.91 -17.96 -40.15
N ASP A 627 -18.71 -19.14 -39.54
CA ASP A 627 -18.27 -20.34 -40.27
C ASP A 627 -19.22 -21.56 -40.18
N ASN A 628 -20.25 -21.56 -39.35
CA ASN A 628 -21.11 -22.73 -39.13
C ASN A 628 -22.60 -22.40 -39.31
N TYR A 629 -23.15 -22.78 -40.47
CA TYR A 629 -24.58 -22.69 -40.76
C TYR A 629 -25.19 -24.07 -40.94
N THR A 630 -26.45 -24.23 -40.55
CA THR A 630 -27.26 -25.40 -40.90
C THR A 630 -27.50 -25.45 -42.39
N LYS A 631 -27.96 -26.60 -42.93
CA LYS A 631 -28.35 -26.73 -44.36
C LYS A 631 -29.39 -25.71 -44.81
N ASP A 632 -30.17 -25.17 -43.88
CA ASP A 632 -31.22 -24.16 -44.12
C ASP A 632 -30.72 -22.71 -43.90
N GLY A 633 -29.41 -22.50 -43.69
CA GLY A 633 -28.80 -21.17 -43.57
C GLY A 633 -28.97 -20.52 -42.18
N CYS A 634 -29.35 -21.26 -41.16
CA CYS A 634 -29.40 -20.76 -39.80
C CYS A 634 -28.07 -20.97 -39.11
N PRO A 635 -27.56 -20.00 -38.34
CA PRO A 635 -26.32 -20.15 -37.58
C PRO A 635 -26.45 -21.23 -36.49
N ILE A 636 -25.42 -22.07 -36.37
CA ILE A 636 -25.34 -23.07 -35.31
C ILE A 636 -24.84 -22.38 -34.05
N ILE A 637 -25.72 -22.29 -33.05
CA ILE A 637 -25.40 -21.65 -31.77
C ILE A 637 -25.11 -22.73 -30.74
N GLU A 638 -24.02 -22.56 -30.01
CA GLU A 638 -23.69 -23.48 -28.90
C GLU A 638 -24.71 -23.31 -27.75
N LYS A 639 -25.35 -24.43 -27.39
CA LYS A 639 -26.40 -24.48 -26.37
C LYS A 639 -25.97 -23.84 -25.02
N SER A 640 -24.71 -23.98 -24.68
CA SER A 640 -24.14 -23.40 -23.44
C SER A 640 -24.20 -21.85 -23.38
N SER A 641 -24.17 -21.18 -24.54
CA SER A 641 -24.31 -19.73 -24.61
C SER A 641 -25.75 -19.26 -24.38
N LEU A 642 -26.70 -19.98 -24.96
CA LEU A 642 -28.14 -19.72 -24.74
C LEU A 642 -28.50 -19.89 -23.25
N GLU A 643 -28.15 -21.02 -22.67
CA GLU A 643 -28.40 -21.34 -21.25
C GLU A 643 -27.78 -20.30 -20.32
N PHE A 644 -26.55 -19.86 -20.61
CA PHE A 644 -25.87 -18.84 -19.82
C PHE A 644 -26.63 -17.50 -19.83
N PHE A 645 -27.02 -16.99 -21.01
CA PHE A 645 -27.73 -15.70 -21.08
C PHE A 645 -29.15 -15.77 -20.52
N GLU A 646 -29.84 -16.93 -20.63
CA GLU A 646 -31.14 -17.13 -19.98
C GLU A 646 -31.04 -17.12 -18.45
N GLU A 647 -30.03 -17.77 -17.90
CA GLU A 647 -29.80 -17.85 -16.47
C GLU A 647 -29.48 -16.46 -15.88
N ILE A 648 -28.56 -15.71 -16.49
CA ILE A 648 -28.19 -14.35 -16.06
C ILE A 648 -29.39 -13.40 -16.05
N ILE A 649 -30.28 -13.51 -17.06
CA ILE A 649 -31.46 -12.64 -17.13
C ILE A 649 -32.48 -13.02 -16.07
N LYS A 650 -32.60 -14.28 -15.69
CA LYS A 650 -33.49 -14.74 -14.62
C LYS A 650 -33.00 -14.26 -13.24
N GLU A 651 -31.68 -14.22 -13.02
CA GLU A 651 -31.10 -13.83 -11.73
C GLU A 651 -31.11 -12.30 -11.47
N ASP A 652 -31.24 -11.48 -12.49
CA ASP A 652 -31.37 -9.99 -12.47
C ASP A 652 -30.24 -9.19 -11.73
N LYS A 653 -29.48 -9.78 -10.83
CA LYS A 653 -28.53 -9.08 -9.95
C LYS A 653 -27.23 -8.62 -10.64
N THR A 654 -26.80 -9.31 -11.68
CA THR A 654 -25.54 -9.06 -12.38
C THR A 654 -25.70 -8.75 -13.86
N MET A 655 -26.91 -8.50 -14.28
CA MET A 655 -27.27 -8.33 -15.69
C MET A 655 -26.66 -7.06 -16.30
N HIS A 656 -26.02 -7.25 -17.45
CA HIS A 656 -25.47 -6.17 -18.26
C HIS A 656 -26.32 -5.96 -19.55
N PRO A 657 -26.41 -4.75 -20.12
CA PRO A 657 -27.17 -4.52 -21.34
C PRO A 657 -26.80 -5.47 -22.50
N SER A 658 -25.53 -5.90 -22.59
CA SER A 658 -25.09 -6.86 -23.60
C SER A 658 -25.76 -8.23 -23.45
N ASP A 659 -26.08 -8.68 -22.24
CA ASP A 659 -26.69 -9.99 -22.00
C ASP A 659 -28.05 -10.09 -22.70
N ILE A 660 -28.88 -9.02 -22.56
CA ILE A 660 -30.17 -8.91 -23.20
C ILE A 660 -30.02 -8.89 -24.73
N ILE A 661 -29.02 -8.10 -25.21
CA ILE A 661 -28.78 -7.97 -26.66
C ILE A 661 -28.33 -9.30 -27.24
N TYR A 662 -27.43 -10.04 -26.60
CA TYR A 662 -26.96 -11.33 -27.06
C TYR A 662 -28.08 -12.39 -27.04
N LEU A 663 -28.88 -12.46 -25.97
CA LEU A 663 -30.00 -13.37 -25.92
C LEU A 663 -31.04 -13.05 -27.01
N ALA A 664 -31.37 -11.77 -27.22
CA ALA A 664 -32.27 -11.35 -28.29
C ALA A 664 -31.71 -11.67 -29.65
N LYS A 665 -30.41 -11.51 -29.94
CA LYS A 665 -29.73 -11.91 -31.17
C LYS A 665 -29.90 -13.40 -31.42
N ILE A 666 -29.68 -14.23 -30.41
CA ILE A 666 -29.79 -15.69 -30.52
C ILE A 666 -31.21 -16.06 -30.95
N HIS A 667 -32.24 -15.57 -30.25
CA HIS A 667 -33.63 -15.87 -30.62
C HIS A 667 -34.02 -15.34 -32.00
N CYS A 668 -33.61 -14.11 -32.36
CA CYS A 668 -33.86 -13.59 -33.71
C CYS A 668 -33.12 -14.34 -34.80
N TRP A 669 -32.04 -15.06 -34.49
CA TRP A 669 -31.30 -15.92 -35.42
C TRP A 669 -31.85 -17.32 -35.53
N MET A 670 -32.47 -17.87 -34.47
CA MET A 670 -33.15 -19.17 -34.52
C MET A 670 -34.31 -19.22 -35.54
N GLY A 671 -34.89 -18.07 -35.89
CA GLY A 671 -35.73 -17.89 -37.08
C GLY A 671 -37.19 -18.35 -36.95
N GLY A 672 -37.57 -18.99 -35.82
CA GLY A 672 -38.97 -19.32 -35.54
C GLY A 672 -39.79 -18.06 -35.20
N THR A 673 -41.07 -18.04 -35.58
CA THR A 673 -41.92 -16.86 -35.35
C THR A 673 -42.00 -16.51 -33.87
N GLU A 674 -42.14 -17.50 -33.00
CA GLU A 674 -42.16 -17.33 -31.54
C GLU A 674 -40.82 -16.84 -30.98
N ASP A 675 -39.71 -17.36 -31.47
CA ASP A 675 -38.38 -16.95 -31.09
C ASP A 675 -38.09 -15.50 -31.45
N VAL A 676 -38.45 -15.11 -32.67
CA VAL A 676 -38.27 -13.72 -33.16
C VAL A 676 -39.11 -12.76 -32.34
N GLU A 677 -40.36 -13.12 -32.02
CA GLU A 677 -41.24 -12.29 -31.22
C GLU A 677 -40.67 -12.13 -29.80
N TYR A 678 -40.13 -13.21 -29.22
CA TYR A 678 -39.49 -13.18 -27.92
C TYR A 678 -38.20 -12.31 -27.93
N GLY A 679 -37.34 -12.46 -28.94
CA GLY A 679 -36.16 -11.63 -29.11
C GLY A 679 -36.47 -10.14 -29.22
N LEU A 680 -37.54 -9.78 -29.97
CA LEU A 680 -38.00 -8.38 -30.05
C LEU A 680 -38.53 -7.85 -28.71
N LYS A 681 -39.31 -8.66 -27.95
CA LYS A 681 -39.77 -8.32 -26.61
C LYS A 681 -38.61 -8.10 -25.64
N LEU A 682 -37.57 -8.91 -25.72
CA LEU A 682 -36.33 -8.71 -24.93
C LEU A 682 -35.66 -7.36 -25.22
N LEU A 683 -35.57 -6.98 -26.52
CA LEU A 683 -34.98 -5.69 -26.90
C LEU A 683 -35.82 -4.51 -26.41
N GLU A 684 -37.16 -4.58 -26.47
CA GLU A 684 -38.05 -3.53 -25.93
C GLU A 684 -37.93 -3.43 -24.40
N TRP A 685 -37.88 -4.55 -23.73
CA TRP A 685 -37.66 -4.59 -22.30
C TRP A 685 -36.29 -4.01 -21.93
N GLY A 686 -35.22 -4.40 -22.64
CA GLY A 686 -33.88 -3.84 -22.44
C GLY A 686 -33.82 -2.34 -22.69
N LYS A 687 -34.54 -1.84 -23.73
CA LYS A 687 -34.68 -0.42 -24.03
C LYS A 687 -35.36 0.35 -22.89
N SER A 688 -36.39 -0.22 -22.27
CA SER A 688 -37.06 0.41 -21.12
C SER A 688 -36.19 0.47 -19.88
N ARG A 689 -35.35 -0.56 -19.67
CA ARG A 689 -34.45 -0.68 -18.51
C ARG A 689 -33.17 0.17 -18.66
N PHE A 690 -32.69 0.32 -19.90
CA PHE A 690 -31.46 1.05 -20.24
C PHE A 690 -31.77 2.10 -21.34
N PRO A 691 -32.53 3.16 -21.02
CA PRO A 691 -33.10 4.05 -22.02
C PRO A 691 -32.06 4.80 -22.87
N GLU A 692 -30.87 5.10 -22.31
CA GLU A 692 -29.81 5.80 -23.04
C GLU A 692 -28.90 4.87 -23.88
N ASN A 693 -29.10 3.57 -23.80
CA ASN A 693 -28.30 2.62 -24.58
C ASN A 693 -28.82 2.49 -26.01
N TRP A 694 -28.18 3.21 -26.93
CA TRP A 694 -28.55 3.26 -28.36
C TRP A 694 -28.53 1.91 -29.08
N HIS A 695 -27.85 0.89 -28.57
CA HIS A 695 -27.77 -0.43 -29.18
C HIS A 695 -29.15 -1.12 -29.27
N PHE A 696 -30.00 -0.92 -28.26
CA PHE A 696 -31.37 -1.46 -28.33
C PHE A 696 -32.16 -0.87 -29.51
N ASN A 697 -32.09 0.45 -29.72
CA ASN A 697 -32.71 1.10 -30.85
C ASN A 697 -32.12 0.60 -32.18
N PHE A 698 -30.80 0.39 -32.23
CA PHE A 698 -30.13 -0.16 -33.43
C PHE A 698 -30.65 -1.56 -33.78
N TYR A 699 -30.68 -2.49 -32.83
CA TYR A 699 -31.13 -3.85 -33.07
C TYR A 699 -32.62 -3.93 -33.34
N LEU A 700 -33.45 -3.16 -32.63
CA LEU A 700 -34.89 -3.05 -32.90
C LEU A 700 -35.15 -2.55 -34.34
N SER A 701 -34.44 -1.52 -34.78
CA SER A 701 -34.55 -1.03 -36.16
C SER A 701 -34.09 -2.06 -37.17
N ALA A 702 -32.95 -2.70 -36.96
CA ALA A 702 -32.39 -3.69 -37.87
C ALA A 702 -33.31 -4.90 -38.03
N TYR A 703 -33.88 -5.42 -36.96
CA TYR A 703 -34.84 -6.54 -37.03
C TYR A 703 -36.20 -6.08 -37.57
N ALA A 704 -36.71 -4.90 -37.19
CA ALA A 704 -37.92 -4.33 -37.79
C ALA A 704 -37.79 -4.19 -39.32
N LEU A 705 -36.62 -3.75 -39.81
CA LEU A 705 -36.31 -3.68 -41.23
C LEU A 705 -36.30 -5.07 -41.88
N LYS A 706 -35.63 -6.05 -41.26
CA LYS A 706 -35.57 -7.46 -41.71
C LYS A 706 -36.97 -8.06 -41.83
N TYR A 707 -37.87 -7.79 -40.90
CA TYR A 707 -39.24 -8.28 -40.88
C TYR A 707 -40.27 -7.35 -41.51
N LYS A 708 -39.80 -6.33 -42.26
CA LYS A 708 -40.62 -5.41 -43.09
C LYS A 708 -41.59 -4.52 -42.28
N VAL A 709 -41.31 -4.23 -41.02
CA VAL A 709 -42.05 -3.29 -40.19
C VAL A 709 -41.41 -1.89 -40.29
N TYR A 710 -41.60 -1.26 -41.45
CA TYR A 710 -40.79 -0.09 -41.86
C TYR A 710 -40.95 1.14 -40.99
N ASP A 711 -42.18 1.47 -40.50
CA ASP A 711 -42.43 2.62 -39.64
C ASP A 711 -41.63 2.48 -38.32
N LYS A 712 -41.68 1.31 -37.73
CA LYS A 712 -40.92 1.02 -36.53
C LYS A 712 -39.39 1.05 -36.78
N ALA A 713 -38.98 0.49 -37.92
CA ALA A 713 -37.57 0.53 -38.32
C ALA A 713 -37.05 1.97 -38.44
N LEU A 714 -37.85 2.87 -39.07
CA LEU A 714 -37.48 4.27 -39.20
C LEU A 714 -37.46 5.00 -37.89
N GLN A 715 -38.48 4.84 -37.04
CA GLN A 715 -38.55 5.45 -35.73
C GLN A 715 -37.34 5.10 -34.85
N GLU A 716 -37.00 3.81 -34.77
CA GLU A 716 -35.89 3.32 -33.99
C GLU A 716 -34.53 3.74 -34.56
N ALA A 717 -34.38 3.83 -35.88
CA ALA A 717 -33.15 4.32 -36.49
C ALA A 717 -32.92 5.82 -36.23
N LEU A 718 -33.97 6.64 -36.28
CA LEU A 718 -33.88 8.06 -35.93
C LEU A 718 -33.50 8.26 -34.48
N GLU A 719 -34.08 7.48 -33.57
CA GLU A 719 -33.78 7.54 -32.15
C GLU A 719 -32.35 7.05 -31.85
N CYS A 720 -31.90 5.99 -32.56
CA CYS A 720 -30.52 5.52 -32.52
C CYS A 720 -29.51 6.64 -32.88
N ARG A 721 -29.81 7.39 -33.96
CA ARG A 721 -28.98 8.53 -34.39
C ARG A 721 -29.02 9.66 -33.37
N ARG A 722 -30.17 9.96 -32.79
CA ARG A 722 -30.32 11.02 -31.75
C ARG A 722 -29.41 10.73 -30.55
N LYS A 723 -29.41 9.47 -30.08
CA LYS A 723 -28.60 9.04 -28.91
C LYS A 723 -27.12 8.90 -29.23
N ALA A 724 -26.78 8.61 -30.47
CA ALA A 724 -25.41 8.34 -30.87
C ALA A 724 -25.03 8.97 -32.23
N PRO A 725 -25.01 10.30 -32.35
CA PRO A 725 -24.79 11.04 -33.59
C PRO A 725 -23.43 10.78 -34.26
N TRP A 726 -22.43 10.29 -33.50
CA TRP A 726 -21.11 9.91 -34.02
C TRP A 726 -20.97 8.40 -34.37
N ARG A 727 -22.04 7.62 -34.30
CA ARG A 727 -22.02 6.20 -34.68
C ARG A 727 -22.40 6.02 -36.14
N GLU A 728 -21.42 5.66 -36.97
CA GLU A 728 -21.59 5.40 -38.41
C GLU A 728 -22.70 4.38 -38.71
N LYS A 729 -22.85 3.35 -37.86
CA LYS A 729 -23.88 2.32 -37.97
C LYS A 729 -25.31 2.91 -37.97
N ALA A 730 -25.56 3.99 -37.21
CA ALA A 730 -26.87 4.64 -37.19
C ALA A 730 -27.23 5.26 -38.54
N TYR A 731 -26.25 5.85 -39.23
CA TYR A 731 -26.44 6.45 -40.55
C TYR A 731 -26.56 5.39 -41.65
N SER A 732 -25.76 4.31 -41.57
CA SER A 732 -25.90 3.17 -42.49
C SER A 732 -27.29 2.53 -42.39
N LEU A 733 -27.79 2.37 -41.16
CA LEU A 733 -29.11 1.84 -40.88
C LEU A 733 -30.22 2.74 -41.47
N LEU A 734 -30.14 4.07 -41.23
CA LEU A 734 -31.08 5.04 -41.82
C LEU A 734 -31.05 5.02 -43.35
N ALA A 735 -29.87 4.97 -43.93
CA ALA A 735 -29.74 4.85 -45.38
C ALA A 735 -30.44 3.59 -45.91
N SER A 736 -30.29 2.44 -45.23
CA SER A 736 -30.96 1.19 -45.59
C SER A 736 -32.47 1.27 -45.44
N VAL A 737 -32.96 1.84 -44.35
CA VAL A 737 -34.41 2.01 -44.09
C VAL A 737 -35.04 2.91 -45.17
N TYR A 738 -34.44 4.10 -45.43
CA TYR A 738 -34.98 5.02 -46.43
C TYR A 738 -34.92 4.46 -47.84
N SER A 739 -33.89 3.69 -48.20
CA SER A 739 -33.81 3.02 -49.49
C SER A 739 -34.95 2.00 -49.71
N VAL A 740 -35.26 1.20 -48.66
CA VAL A 740 -36.34 0.19 -48.74
C VAL A 740 -37.74 0.83 -48.78
N VAL A 741 -37.95 1.95 -48.15
CA VAL A 741 -39.22 2.71 -48.20
C VAL A 741 -39.35 3.59 -49.47
N GLY A 742 -38.39 3.49 -50.40
CA GLY A 742 -38.44 4.22 -51.68
C GLY A 742 -38.12 5.72 -51.61
N GLN A 743 -37.55 6.19 -50.51
CA GLN A 743 -37.13 7.59 -50.32
C GLN A 743 -35.60 7.73 -50.58
N GLU A 744 -35.22 7.57 -51.86
CA GLU A 744 -33.81 7.45 -52.25
C GLU A 744 -33.00 8.74 -51.99
N ASP A 745 -33.61 9.92 -52.05
CA ASP A 745 -32.94 11.20 -51.72
C ASP A 745 -32.42 11.20 -50.27
N PHE A 746 -33.27 10.76 -49.33
CA PHE A 746 -32.87 10.62 -47.93
C PHE A 746 -31.86 9.50 -47.74
N ALA A 747 -31.99 8.39 -48.47
CA ALA A 747 -31.02 7.32 -48.40
C ALA A 747 -29.66 7.80 -48.88
N GLN A 748 -29.56 8.55 -49.97
CA GLN A 748 -28.29 9.13 -50.46
C GLN A 748 -27.71 10.16 -49.47
N LYS A 749 -28.56 11.01 -48.89
CA LYS A 749 -28.13 11.95 -47.82
C LYS A 749 -27.46 11.19 -46.70
N TYR A 750 -28.05 10.12 -46.16
CA TYR A 750 -27.51 9.37 -45.05
C TYR A 750 -26.29 8.51 -45.43
N ARG A 751 -26.18 8.04 -46.69
CA ARG A 751 -24.96 7.43 -47.23
C ARG A 751 -23.79 8.43 -47.28
N HIS A 752 -24.08 9.69 -47.63
CA HIS A 752 -23.08 10.77 -47.62
C HIS A 752 -22.61 11.08 -46.19
N GLU A 753 -23.55 11.26 -45.26
CA GLU A 753 -23.24 11.49 -43.83
C GLU A 753 -22.45 10.30 -43.22
N TYR A 754 -22.82 9.07 -43.56
CA TYR A 754 -22.05 7.88 -43.17
C TYR A 754 -20.59 7.96 -43.64
N LYS A 755 -20.36 8.31 -44.91
CA LYS A 755 -18.99 8.44 -45.43
C LYS A 755 -18.22 9.53 -44.71
N LYS A 756 -18.82 10.70 -44.56
CA LYS A 756 -18.22 11.85 -43.85
C LYS A 756 -17.79 11.50 -42.46
N ILE A 757 -18.67 10.92 -41.63
CA ILE A 757 -18.37 10.50 -40.26
C ILE A 757 -17.29 9.42 -40.25
N ASN A 758 -17.34 8.48 -41.17
CA ASN A 758 -16.35 7.39 -41.26
C ASN A 758 -14.97 7.93 -41.62
N GLU A 759 -14.87 8.90 -42.55
CA GLU A 759 -13.63 9.58 -42.91
C GLU A 759 -13.07 10.39 -41.78
N GLN A 760 -13.91 11.16 -41.07
CA GLN A 760 -13.49 11.93 -39.88
C GLN A 760 -12.97 10.99 -38.78
N LYS A 761 -13.67 9.89 -38.48
CA LYS A 761 -13.20 8.88 -37.54
C LYS A 761 -11.90 8.23 -37.97
N LYS A 762 -11.77 7.88 -39.26
CA LYS A 762 -10.55 7.31 -39.81
C LYS A 762 -9.37 8.27 -39.65
N PHE A 763 -9.57 9.55 -39.85
CA PHE A 763 -8.58 10.58 -39.63
C PHE A 763 -8.18 10.64 -38.15
N LEU A 764 -9.16 10.68 -37.21
CA LEU A 764 -8.93 10.71 -35.77
C LEU A 764 -8.23 9.45 -35.29
N TYR A 765 -8.61 8.25 -35.77
CA TYR A 765 -7.90 7.02 -35.43
C TYR A 765 -6.48 6.96 -36.00
N ASN A 766 -6.25 7.49 -37.19
CA ASN A 766 -4.92 7.53 -37.81
C ASN A 766 -3.99 8.50 -37.00
N SER A 767 -4.52 9.60 -36.45
CA SER A 767 -3.75 10.49 -35.61
C SER A 767 -3.28 9.84 -34.29
N CYS A 768 -3.82 8.67 -33.94
CA CYS A 768 -3.42 7.89 -32.76
C CYS A 768 -2.30 6.87 -33.07
N LYS A 769 -1.92 6.65 -34.34
CA LYS A 769 -0.92 5.65 -34.72
C LYS A 769 0.50 6.02 -34.28
N THR A 770 0.77 7.31 -34.13
CA THR A 770 2.07 7.85 -33.73
C THR A 770 2.20 8.07 -32.22
N LEU A 771 1.14 7.84 -31.48
CA LEU A 771 1.09 7.84 -30.01
C LEU A 771 1.37 6.45 -29.47
#